data_1dc34bd824b1d3a768ba4afe65ee9456
#
_entry.id   1dc34bd824b1d3a768ba4afe65ee9456
#
_cell.length_a   1.000
_cell.length_b   1.000
_cell.length_c   1.000
_cell.angle_alpha   90.00
_cell.angle_beta   90.00
_cell.angle_gamma   90.00
#
_symmetry.space_group_name_H-M   'P 1'
#
loop_
_entity.id
_entity.type
_entity.pdbx_description
1 polymer ?
#
loop_
_entity_poly.entity_id
_entity_poly.type
_entity_poly.pdbx_seq_one_letter_code
_entity_poly.pdbx_strand_id
1 'polypeptide(L)'
;MDTNNLIYINKARKLNDTIVAKYELDKKKSNSTKELANQLATNTMRLGKNQQLSNAERNKILGVCRNLNLLSDKTYVVSDVNVEELDHLINYFDYINKDKQNIESELEKMLRKLSIKSIDAIINKNEFDNFKEYLHVERNIDNKLLDTINDFLITRNKGIIFVVGNVGDGKSHSISYLYSKNPDLFINNNIHIHNDATETDRPNRTAVETLMRLVSSYSNYEINNNNLDRLIIAINLGVLTNFMKALSQDSNFSMLYSYLKDSQVLDNRIIENGNNQYFRIVSFTQEDNYQVAGNTLTNDFFVKILDKVFSQNESNPFYKAYKKDKERGIIRPLHHNFEMMWNVNFRKSIIYLLTRIEFEYKIIISARNVLNFIYDILMPRNNKEDYDSYLPFLLFENQNGSEILSLMSYLDPVKMDSKNMNKLMIELYQSSDYKNQIKLFLGDHYKLYENIFNSIQSKAEKFDEYLCTFLRLKFLENHNDPMFNNTNFNDFVRYYSSIKANDEESKLKLFKEITNAIYLWNGNVGEEEYIISNPGESNIKVLIEVEFDYVKAYVLDINIILEGCLDQEDFNIIIDFHTYDLVTKINNGYILKNADKRGATSFEMMVEKLITGSHSKTKNILLDIETNKRYELRKRNGIYKLKEIR
;
A
#
# COMPACT_ATOMS: atom_id res chain seq x y z
N MET A 1 -28.13 8.88 -4.38
CA MET A 1 -29.11 9.61 -5.18
C MET A 1 -29.44 8.77 -6.40
N ASP A 2 -30.72 8.65 -6.75
CA ASP A 2 -31.04 7.93 -7.97
C ASP A 2 -30.46 8.74 -9.14
N THR A 3 -29.51 8.20 -9.89
CA THR A 3 -28.86 8.85 -11.05
C THR A 3 -29.87 9.42 -12.02
N ASN A 4 -31.04 8.77 -12.10
CA ASN A 4 -32.17 9.25 -12.90
C ASN A 4 -32.71 10.61 -12.44
N ASN A 5 -32.73 10.92 -11.13
CA ASN A 5 -33.25 12.20 -10.63
C ASN A 5 -32.34 13.37 -11.02
N LEU A 6 -31.02 13.20 -10.94
CA LEU A 6 -30.06 14.24 -11.36
C LEU A 6 -30.14 14.53 -12.85
N ILE A 7 -30.29 13.48 -13.67
CA ILE A 7 -30.47 13.60 -15.11
C ILE A 7 -31.75 14.41 -15.43
N TYR A 8 -32.85 14.12 -14.73
CA TYR A 8 -34.10 14.85 -14.94
C TYR A 8 -34.02 16.31 -14.53
N ILE A 9 -33.33 16.63 -13.44
CA ILE A 9 -33.13 18.01 -12.99
C ILE A 9 -32.27 18.78 -13.97
N ASN A 10 -31.16 18.22 -14.45
CA ASN A 10 -30.31 18.87 -15.44
C ASN A 10 -31.06 19.07 -16.77
N LYS A 11 -31.89 18.14 -17.18
CA LYS A 11 -32.76 18.31 -18.35
C LYS A 11 -33.81 19.40 -18.12
N ALA A 12 -34.41 19.47 -16.94
CA ALA A 12 -35.38 20.49 -16.59
C ALA A 12 -34.76 21.89 -16.64
N ARG A 13 -33.56 22.10 -16.08
CA ARG A 13 -32.81 23.34 -16.18
C ARG A 13 -32.55 23.76 -17.63
N LYS A 14 -31.94 22.85 -18.41
CA LYS A 14 -31.60 23.13 -19.81
C LYS A 14 -32.84 23.49 -20.64
N LEU A 15 -33.97 22.84 -20.37
CA LEU A 15 -35.25 23.14 -21.04
C LEU A 15 -35.79 24.47 -20.60
N ASN A 16 -35.72 24.85 -19.32
CA ASN A 16 -36.10 26.16 -18.82
C ASN A 16 -35.29 27.27 -19.51
N ASP A 17 -33.95 27.17 -19.51
CA ASP A 17 -33.07 28.16 -20.14
C ASP A 17 -33.44 28.37 -21.64
N THR A 18 -33.77 27.27 -22.32
CA THR A 18 -34.17 27.30 -23.72
C THR A 18 -35.55 27.94 -23.90
N ILE A 19 -36.50 27.69 -23.01
CA ILE A 19 -37.85 28.29 -23.05
C ILE A 19 -37.73 29.80 -22.78
N VAL A 20 -36.97 30.22 -21.74
CA VAL A 20 -36.75 31.62 -21.40
C VAL A 20 -36.10 32.38 -22.56
N ALA A 21 -35.02 31.81 -23.12
CA ALA A 21 -34.34 32.43 -24.26
C ALA A 21 -35.26 32.62 -25.49
N LYS A 22 -36.12 31.64 -25.78
CA LYS A 22 -37.09 31.75 -26.87
C LYS A 22 -38.22 32.72 -26.56
N TYR A 23 -38.68 32.78 -25.29
CA TYR A 23 -39.68 33.74 -24.86
C TYR A 23 -39.17 35.19 -25.02
N GLU A 24 -37.91 35.47 -24.63
CA GLU A 24 -37.31 36.77 -24.81
C GLU A 24 -37.14 37.18 -26.29
N LEU A 25 -36.85 36.20 -27.15
CA LEU A 25 -36.66 36.48 -28.60
C LEU A 25 -37.98 36.70 -29.36
N ASP A 26 -39.06 35.97 -29.03
CA ASP A 26 -40.24 35.92 -29.89
C ASP A 26 -41.56 36.24 -29.18
N LYS A 27 -41.64 36.35 -27.87
CA LYS A 27 -42.82 36.64 -27.02
C LYS A 27 -44.10 35.92 -27.41
N LYS A 28 -44.02 34.89 -28.28
CA LYS A 28 -45.13 34.11 -28.78
C LYS A 28 -44.87 32.61 -28.58
N LYS A 29 -45.96 31.90 -28.33
CA LYS A 29 -45.92 30.46 -28.21
C LYS A 29 -45.60 29.79 -29.54
N SER A 30 -44.37 29.34 -29.69
CA SER A 30 -43.93 28.57 -30.86
C SER A 30 -44.16 27.07 -30.64
N ASN A 31 -44.25 26.29 -31.75
CA ASN A 31 -44.37 24.83 -31.63
C ASN A 31 -43.20 24.22 -30.88
N SER A 32 -41.99 24.70 -31.08
CA SER A 32 -40.81 24.22 -30.38
C SER A 32 -40.82 24.57 -28.87
N THR A 33 -41.40 25.72 -28.48
CA THR A 33 -41.57 26.10 -27.05
C THR A 33 -42.58 25.18 -26.37
N LYS A 34 -43.66 24.84 -27.07
CA LYS A 34 -44.67 23.87 -26.59
C LYS A 34 -44.07 22.49 -26.38
N GLU A 35 -43.24 22.05 -27.31
CA GLU A 35 -42.60 20.73 -27.22
C GLU A 35 -41.59 20.70 -26.06
N LEU A 36 -40.81 21.75 -25.86
CA LEU A 36 -39.92 21.91 -24.71
C LEU A 36 -40.67 21.93 -23.37
N ALA A 37 -41.80 22.65 -23.29
CA ALA A 37 -42.66 22.70 -22.11
C ALA A 37 -43.24 21.32 -21.78
N ASN A 38 -43.66 20.56 -22.80
CA ASN A 38 -44.18 19.22 -22.63
C ASN A 38 -43.09 18.24 -22.13
N GLN A 39 -41.89 18.33 -22.65
CA GLN A 39 -40.76 17.52 -22.18
C GLN A 39 -40.41 17.85 -20.72
N LEU A 40 -40.38 19.16 -20.35
CA LEU A 40 -40.16 19.58 -18.98
C LEU A 40 -41.23 19.06 -18.03
N ALA A 41 -42.53 19.18 -18.41
CA ALA A 41 -43.65 18.65 -17.65
C ALA A 41 -43.57 17.12 -17.45
N THR A 42 -43.22 16.39 -18.51
CA THR A 42 -43.04 14.92 -18.44
C THR A 42 -41.93 14.53 -17.47
N ASN A 43 -40.77 15.21 -17.53
CA ASN A 43 -39.65 14.95 -16.63
C ASN A 43 -40.03 15.31 -15.17
N THR A 44 -40.75 16.40 -14.96
CA THR A 44 -41.21 16.84 -13.64
C THR A 44 -42.23 15.85 -13.06
N MET A 45 -43.15 15.31 -13.85
CA MET A 45 -44.07 14.26 -13.42
C MET A 45 -43.35 12.99 -12.97
N ARG A 46 -42.28 12.59 -13.66
CA ARG A 46 -41.46 11.45 -13.26
C ARG A 46 -40.80 11.67 -11.89
N LEU A 47 -40.29 12.86 -11.64
CA LEU A 47 -39.75 13.24 -10.34
C LEU A 47 -40.78 13.26 -9.24
N GLY A 48 -41.97 13.81 -9.52
CA GLY A 48 -43.11 13.85 -8.59
C GLY A 48 -43.65 12.47 -8.18
N LYS A 49 -43.41 11.44 -8.99
CA LYS A 49 -43.75 10.04 -8.69
C LYS A 49 -42.67 9.31 -7.88
N ASN A 50 -41.57 9.95 -7.59
CA ASN A 50 -40.47 9.33 -6.81
C ASN A 50 -40.97 9.05 -5.39
N GLN A 51 -40.80 7.80 -4.93
CA GLN A 51 -41.24 7.36 -3.60
C GLN A 51 -40.43 7.99 -2.43
N GLN A 52 -39.26 8.55 -2.72
CA GLN A 52 -38.42 9.18 -1.71
C GLN A 52 -38.83 10.62 -1.32
N LEU A 53 -39.80 11.17 -2.01
CA LEU A 53 -40.36 12.49 -1.71
C LEU A 53 -41.53 12.38 -0.73
N SER A 54 -41.61 13.31 0.20
CA SER A 54 -42.79 13.45 1.08
C SER A 54 -44.05 13.71 0.26
N ASN A 55 -45.22 13.37 0.83
CA ASN A 55 -46.48 13.62 0.15
C ASN A 55 -46.72 15.10 -0.16
N ALA A 56 -46.27 16.01 0.72
CA ALA A 56 -46.36 17.45 0.51
C ALA A 56 -45.52 17.90 -0.69
N GLU A 57 -44.27 17.45 -0.76
CA GLU A 57 -43.35 17.73 -1.87
C GLU A 57 -43.84 17.17 -3.19
N ARG A 58 -44.35 15.92 -3.15
CA ARG A 58 -44.92 15.28 -4.35
C ARG A 58 -46.12 16.06 -4.88
N ASN A 59 -47.05 16.50 -4.00
CA ASN A 59 -48.21 17.26 -4.40
C ASN A 59 -47.82 18.62 -4.99
N LYS A 60 -46.82 19.29 -4.46
CA LYS A 60 -46.30 20.56 -4.97
C LYS A 60 -45.74 20.37 -6.41
N ILE A 61 -44.91 19.34 -6.61
CA ILE A 61 -44.34 19.01 -7.93
C ILE A 61 -45.46 18.67 -8.92
N LEU A 62 -46.44 17.89 -8.52
CA LEU A 62 -47.58 17.54 -9.39
C LEU A 62 -48.43 18.78 -9.73
N GLY A 63 -48.58 19.74 -8.81
CA GLY A 63 -49.24 21.02 -9.06
C GLY A 63 -48.53 21.79 -10.17
N VAL A 64 -47.21 21.95 -10.07
CA VAL A 64 -46.42 22.62 -11.11
C VAL A 64 -46.41 21.88 -12.44
N CYS A 65 -46.44 20.52 -12.43
CA CYS A 65 -46.57 19.72 -13.64
C CYS A 65 -47.88 20.01 -14.41
N ARG A 66 -48.99 20.25 -13.69
CA ARG A 66 -50.27 20.64 -14.35
C ARG A 66 -50.11 21.97 -15.07
N ASN A 67 -49.49 22.96 -14.46
CA ASN A 67 -49.26 24.27 -15.08
C ASN A 67 -48.33 24.15 -16.30
N LEU A 68 -47.29 23.32 -16.24
CA LEU A 68 -46.41 23.04 -17.37
C LEU A 68 -47.15 22.35 -18.53
N ASN A 69 -48.10 21.45 -18.25
CA ASN A 69 -48.93 20.83 -19.28
C ASN A 69 -49.82 21.86 -19.99
N LEU A 70 -50.34 22.87 -19.26
CA LEU A 70 -51.07 23.95 -19.87
C LEU A 70 -50.21 24.78 -20.82
N LEU A 71 -48.91 24.98 -20.50
CA LEU A 71 -47.95 25.61 -21.40
C LEU A 71 -47.74 24.84 -22.70
N SER A 72 -47.84 23.54 -22.69
CA SER A 72 -47.74 22.69 -23.88
C SER A 72 -48.97 22.77 -24.80
N ASP A 73 -50.12 23.25 -24.33
CA ASP A 73 -51.33 23.41 -25.11
C ASP A 73 -51.16 24.47 -26.19
N LYS A 74 -51.72 24.21 -27.38
CA LYS A 74 -51.63 25.11 -28.54
C LYS A 74 -52.27 26.47 -28.35
N THR A 75 -53.25 26.57 -27.48
CA THR A 75 -54.01 27.79 -27.19
C THR A 75 -53.38 28.66 -26.11
N TYR A 76 -52.42 28.15 -25.38
CA TYR A 76 -51.82 28.83 -24.23
C TYR A 76 -50.63 29.67 -24.62
N VAL A 77 -50.58 30.93 -24.16
CA VAL A 77 -49.48 31.85 -24.37
C VAL A 77 -48.51 31.78 -23.19
N VAL A 78 -47.21 31.71 -23.44
CA VAL A 78 -46.20 31.78 -22.40
C VAL A 78 -46.22 33.18 -21.80
N SER A 79 -46.53 33.29 -20.50
CA SER A 79 -46.58 34.51 -19.74
C SER A 79 -45.44 34.56 -18.72
N ASP A 80 -45.19 35.74 -18.16
CA ASP A 80 -44.18 35.96 -17.13
C ASP A 80 -44.47 35.06 -15.87
N VAL A 81 -45.75 34.89 -15.52
CA VAL A 81 -46.16 34.02 -14.44
C VAL A 81 -45.74 32.54 -14.67
N ASN A 82 -45.82 32.09 -15.91
CA ASN A 82 -45.44 30.73 -16.25
C ASN A 82 -43.92 30.54 -16.26
N VAL A 83 -43.16 31.58 -16.55
CA VAL A 83 -41.69 31.58 -16.47
C VAL A 83 -41.25 31.56 -15.01
N GLU A 84 -41.90 32.38 -14.15
CA GLU A 84 -41.69 32.37 -12.71
C GLU A 84 -41.97 30.99 -12.08
N GLU A 85 -43.04 30.32 -12.47
CA GLU A 85 -43.40 28.97 -12.04
C GLU A 85 -42.30 27.97 -12.43
N LEU A 86 -41.74 28.07 -13.63
CA LEU A 86 -40.60 27.23 -14.07
C LEU A 86 -39.36 27.48 -13.27
N ASP A 87 -39.04 28.72 -12.97
CA ASP A 87 -37.92 29.09 -12.10
C ASP A 87 -38.14 28.61 -10.66
N HIS A 88 -39.35 28.77 -10.13
CA HIS A 88 -39.69 28.20 -8.82
C HIS A 88 -39.54 26.67 -8.78
N LEU A 89 -39.94 25.97 -9.84
CA LEU A 89 -39.78 24.53 -9.93
C LEU A 89 -38.30 24.13 -9.93
N ILE A 90 -37.49 24.80 -10.72
CA ILE A 90 -36.07 24.52 -10.82
C ILE A 90 -35.35 24.80 -9.51
N ASN A 91 -35.64 25.96 -8.89
CA ASN A 91 -35.13 26.30 -7.58
C ASN A 91 -35.57 25.30 -6.48
N TYR A 92 -36.80 24.80 -6.58
CA TYR A 92 -37.29 23.75 -5.68
C TYR A 92 -36.56 22.41 -5.86
N PHE A 93 -36.28 22.01 -7.10
CA PHE A 93 -35.48 20.79 -7.35
C PHE A 93 -34.03 21.00 -6.91
N ASP A 94 -33.50 22.19 -7.04
CA ASP A 94 -32.16 22.53 -6.52
C ASP A 94 -32.11 22.45 -5.00
N TYR A 95 -33.18 22.97 -4.34
CA TYR A 95 -33.31 22.88 -2.88
C TYR A 95 -33.35 21.42 -2.43
N ILE A 96 -34.24 20.59 -3.03
CA ILE A 96 -34.33 19.17 -2.73
C ILE A 96 -32.99 18.45 -2.98
N ASN A 97 -32.28 18.84 -4.04
CA ASN A 97 -30.97 18.26 -4.34
C ASN A 97 -29.90 18.73 -3.36
N LYS A 98 -29.87 20.01 -2.98
CA LYS A 98 -28.93 20.53 -1.99
C LYS A 98 -29.17 19.87 -0.62
N ASP A 99 -30.42 19.68 -0.20
CA ASP A 99 -30.71 18.94 1.02
C ASP A 99 -30.27 17.47 0.93
N LYS A 100 -30.46 16.82 -0.21
CA LYS A 100 -29.95 15.43 -0.43
C LYS A 100 -28.44 15.36 -0.56
N GLN A 101 -27.80 16.41 -1.10
CA GLN A 101 -26.32 16.50 -1.15
C GLN A 101 -25.71 16.82 0.21
N ASN A 102 -26.45 17.52 1.09
CA ASN A 102 -26.04 17.84 2.45
C ASN A 102 -26.41 16.76 3.47
N ILE A 103 -27.18 15.73 3.12
CA ILE A 103 -27.34 14.56 4.00
C ILE A 103 -25.99 13.86 4.05
N GLU A 104 -25.32 14.02 5.15
CA GLU A 104 -24.02 13.41 5.40
C GLU A 104 -24.17 11.88 5.40
N SER A 105 -23.40 11.18 4.57
CA SER A 105 -23.42 9.72 4.51
C SER A 105 -22.81 9.14 5.79
N GLU A 106 -23.49 8.17 6.38
CA GLU A 106 -22.98 7.45 7.56
C GLU A 106 -21.74 6.64 7.21
N LEU A 107 -21.71 6.04 6.01
CA LEU A 107 -20.52 5.33 5.52
C LEU A 107 -19.34 6.29 5.33
N GLU A 108 -19.57 7.47 4.76
CA GLU A 108 -18.54 8.50 4.62
C GLU A 108 -17.96 8.92 5.97
N LYS A 109 -18.80 9.14 6.99
CA LYS A 109 -18.36 9.44 8.35
C LYS A 109 -17.47 8.34 8.93
N MET A 110 -17.87 7.09 8.74
CA MET A 110 -17.09 5.96 9.23
C MET A 110 -15.75 5.84 8.51
N LEU A 111 -15.72 6.01 7.17
CA LEU A 111 -14.48 5.96 6.39
C LEU A 111 -13.53 7.12 6.73
N ARG A 112 -14.04 8.32 7.01
CA ARG A 112 -13.19 9.45 7.44
C ARG A 112 -12.38 9.17 8.69
N LYS A 113 -12.83 8.29 9.58
CA LYS A 113 -12.08 7.86 10.76
C LYS A 113 -10.80 7.07 10.40
N LEU A 114 -10.74 6.47 9.21
CA LEU A 114 -9.56 5.74 8.73
C LEU A 114 -8.45 6.69 8.21
N SER A 115 -8.78 7.93 7.88
CA SER A 115 -7.82 8.88 7.33
C SER A 115 -6.75 9.28 8.36
N ILE A 116 -5.51 9.45 7.89
CA ILE A 116 -4.40 9.99 8.70
C ILE A 116 -4.73 11.39 9.27
N LYS A 117 -5.54 12.16 8.55
CA LYS A 117 -5.97 13.51 8.96
C LYS A 117 -7.12 13.51 9.97
N SER A 118 -7.64 12.34 10.33
CA SER A 118 -8.72 12.22 11.30
C SER A 118 -8.26 12.72 12.67
N ILE A 119 -9.08 13.52 13.30
CA ILE A 119 -8.86 13.98 14.69
C ILE A 119 -8.76 12.76 15.61
N ASP A 120 -9.57 11.72 15.39
CA ASP A 120 -9.55 10.47 16.15
C ASP A 120 -8.23 9.70 16.02
N ALA A 121 -7.49 9.92 14.91
CA ALA A 121 -6.15 9.38 14.73
C ALA A 121 -5.07 10.18 15.50
N ILE A 122 -5.34 11.46 15.78
CA ILE A 122 -4.40 12.40 16.39
C ILE A 122 -4.66 12.53 17.90
N ILE A 123 -5.93 12.57 18.32
CA ILE A 123 -6.33 12.69 19.75
C ILE A 123 -6.39 11.29 20.35
N ASN A 124 -5.23 10.77 20.70
CA ASN A 124 -5.17 9.41 21.17
C ASN A 124 -4.48 9.24 22.48
N LYS A 125 -4.96 9.91 23.50
CA LYS A 125 -4.13 9.82 24.68
C LYS A 125 -4.53 8.78 25.70
N ASN A 126 -5.70 8.22 25.76
CA ASN A 126 -5.94 7.19 26.80
C ASN A 126 -7.30 6.48 26.71
N GLU A 127 -8.11 6.67 25.68
CA GLU A 127 -9.38 5.96 25.57
C GLU A 127 -9.39 5.02 24.37
N PHE A 128 -9.39 3.73 24.67
CA PHE A 128 -9.59 2.68 23.68
C PHE A 128 -11.11 2.54 23.47
N ASP A 129 -11.63 3.21 22.42
CA ASP A 129 -13.06 3.20 22.11
C ASP A 129 -13.47 1.90 21.37
N ASN A 130 -14.77 1.64 21.32
CA ASN A 130 -15.33 0.46 20.65
C ASN A 130 -14.96 0.38 19.16
N PHE A 131 -14.64 1.50 18.51
CA PHE A 131 -14.23 1.52 17.11
C PHE A 131 -12.79 1.04 16.93
N LYS A 132 -11.89 1.47 17.80
CA LYS A 132 -10.50 0.99 17.82
C LYS A 132 -10.43 -0.47 18.21
N GLU A 133 -11.27 -0.90 19.16
CA GLU A 133 -11.38 -2.31 19.53
C GLU A 133 -11.86 -3.16 18.34
N TYR A 134 -12.84 -2.68 17.60
CA TYR A 134 -13.30 -3.36 16.39
C TYR A 134 -12.20 -3.48 15.32
N LEU A 135 -11.43 -2.42 15.08
CA LEU A 135 -10.35 -2.42 14.09
C LEU A 135 -9.09 -3.17 14.54
N HIS A 136 -8.98 -3.48 15.83
CA HIS A 136 -7.81 -4.22 16.32
C HIS A 136 -7.69 -5.58 15.64
N VAL A 137 -6.51 -5.84 15.09
CA VAL A 137 -6.11 -7.13 14.52
C VAL A 137 -5.08 -7.73 15.45
N GLU A 138 -5.41 -8.84 16.09
CA GLU A 138 -4.47 -9.57 16.93
C GLU A 138 -3.27 -10.04 16.11
N ARG A 139 -2.08 -9.75 16.63
CA ARG A 139 -0.80 -10.09 16.03
C ARG A 139 0.04 -10.89 17.02
N ASN A 140 1.01 -11.64 16.53
CA ASN A 140 1.93 -12.40 17.39
C ASN A 140 2.69 -11.48 18.37
N ILE A 141 2.97 -10.25 17.95
CA ILE A 141 3.66 -9.27 18.77
C ILE A 141 2.84 -8.84 20.01
N ASP A 142 1.50 -8.84 19.93
CA ASP A 142 0.63 -8.51 21.05
C ASP A 142 0.76 -9.58 22.15
N ASN A 143 0.78 -10.85 21.73
CA ASN A 143 1.01 -11.98 22.65
C ASN A 143 2.42 -11.93 23.23
N LYS A 144 3.44 -11.66 22.41
CA LYS A 144 4.83 -11.54 22.88
C LYS A 144 4.99 -10.41 23.92
N LEU A 145 4.31 -9.27 23.71
CA LEU A 145 4.31 -8.18 24.67
C LEU A 145 3.63 -8.59 25.98
N LEU A 146 2.49 -9.26 25.91
CA LEU A 146 1.79 -9.77 27.09
C LEU A 146 2.63 -10.81 27.85
N ASP A 147 3.26 -11.74 27.14
CA ASP A 147 4.15 -12.76 27.74
C ASP A 147 5.36 -12.10 28.40
N THR A 148 5.95 -11.06 27.78
CA THR A 148 7.07 -10.31 28.35
C THR A 148 6.66 -9.56 29.63
N ILE A 149 5.45 -9.01 29.67
CA ILE A 149 4.90 -8.38 30.88
C ILE A 149 4.71 -9.45 31.98
N ASN A 150 4.10 -10.57 31.64
CA ASN A 150 3.87 -11.67 32.59
C ASN A 150 5.18 -12.24 33.13
N ASP A 151 6.22 -12.38 32.31
CA ASP A 151 7.54 -12.84 32.73
C ASP A 151 8.16 -11.90 33.79
N PHE A 152 8.06 -10.59 33.61
CA PHE A 152 8.46 -9.63 34.62
C PHE A 152 7.68 -9.75 35.93
N LEU A 153 6.40 -10.14 35.87
CA LEU A 153 5.58 -10.32 37.05
C LEU A 153 5.89 -11.60 37.77
N ILE A 154 6.09 -12.72 37.04
CA ILE A 154 6.44 -14.03 37.60
C ILE A 154 7.81 -13.99 38.27
N THR A 155 8.78 -13.39 37.63
CA THR A 155 10.16 -13.25 38.16
C THR A 155 10.26 -12.16 39.22
N ARG A 156 9.16 -11.46 39.53
CA ARG A 156 9.10 -10.28 40.42
C ARG A 156 10.10 -9.17 40.06
N ASN A 157 10.60 -9.19 38.85
CA ASN A 157 11.52 -8.19 38.37
C ASN A 157 10.81 -6.85 38.20
N LYS A 158 11.56 -5.80 38.41
CA LYS A 158 11.17 -4.41 38.15
C LYS A 158 12.13 -3.88 37.10
N GLY A 159 11.61 -3.15 36.12
CA GLY A 159 12.46 -2.70 35.04
C GLY A 159 11.69 -2.03 33.91
N ILE A 160 12.35 -1.92 32.77
CA ILE A 160 11.83 -1.26 31.58
C ILE A 160 11.57 -2.28 30.47
N ILE A 161 10.40 -2.22 29.86
CA ILE A 161 10.09 -2.88 28.60
C ILE A 161 10.07 -1.80 27.50
N PHE A 162 11.01 -1.85 26.60
CA PHE A 162 11.03 -1.02 25.41
C PHE A 162 10.21 -1.68 24.30
N VAL A 163 9.13 -1.01 23.88
CA VAL A 163 8.31 -1.42 22.72
C VAL A 163 8.78 -0.59 21.53
N VAL A 164 9.57 -1.21 20.67
CA VAL A 164 10.31 -0.54 19.60
C VAL A 164 9.67 -0.81 18.24
N GLY A 165 9.70 0.16 17.32
CA GLY A 165 9.21 -0.01 15.93
C GLY A 165 9.14 1.33 15.20
N ASN A 166 8.76 1.32 13.94
CA ASN A 166 8.59 2.52 13.13
C ASN A 166 7.34 3.32 13.52
N VAL A 167 7.24 4.54 13.01
CA VAL A 167 6.04 5.36 13.19
C VAL A 167 4.87 4.69 12.47
N GLY A 168 3.75 4.48 13.18
CA GLY A 168 2.56 3.87 12.61
C GLY A 168 2.46 2.34 12.73
N ASP A 169 3.48 1.63 13.27
CA ASP A 169 3.45 0.16 13.45
C ASP A 169 2.40 -0.33 14.45
N GLY A 170 1.76 0.58 15.18
CA GLY A 170 0.70 0.23 16.12
C GLY A 170 1.17 -0.05 17.55
N LYS A 171 2.39 0.32 17.93
CA LYS A 171 2.94 0.16 19.30
C LYS A 171 1.99 0.65 20.38
N SER A 172 1.64 1.94 20.28
CA SER A 172 0.73 2.59 21.23
C SER A 172 -0.68 1.98 21.22
N HIS A 173 -1.13 1.51 20.05
CA HIS A 173 -2.40 0.81 19.92
C HIS A 173 -2.38 -0.53 20.65
N SER A 174 -1.33 -1.36 20.46
CA SER A 174 -1.18 -2.65 21.14
C SER A 174 -1.10 -2.50 22.66
N ILE A 175 -0.33 -1.53 23.14
CA ILE A 175 -0.24 -1.26 24.59
C ILE A 175 -1.62 -0.85 25.14
N SER A 176 -2.32 0.06 24.46
CA SER A 176 -3.65 0.51 24.88
C SER A 176 -4.69 -0.61 24.84
N TYR A 177 -4.61 -1.49 23.84
CA TYR A 177 -5.44 -2.69 23.72
C TYR A 177 -5.21 -3.64 24.90
N LEU A 178 -3.96 -3.99 25.20
CA LEU A 178 -3.63 -4.87 26.33
C LEU A 178 -4.07 -4.26 27.65
N TYR A 179 -3.90 -2.94 27.82
CA TYR A 179 -4.38 -2.23 29.01
C TYR A 179 -5.91 -2.31 29.13
N SER A 180 -6.65 -2.09 28.02
CA SER A 180 -8.11 -2.14 28.04
C SER A 180 -8.68 -3.53 28.35
N LYS A 181 -7.97 -4.57 27.91
CA LYS A 181 -8.36 -5.99 28.16
C LYS A 181 -8.00 -6.45 29.56
N ASN A 182 -6.92 -5.96 30.12
CA ASN A 182 -6.37 -6.42 31.40
C ASN A 182 -6.03 -5.23 32.34
N PRO A 183 -6.97 -4.33 32.67
CA PRO A 183 -6.65 -3.15 33.46
C PRO A 183 -6.06 -3.52 34.84
N ASP A 184 -6.58 -4.58 35.48
CA ASP A 184 -6.11 -5.05 36.77
C ASP A 184 -4.65 -5.50 36.75
N LEU A 185 -4.18 -6.05 35.62
CA LEU A 185 -2.79 -6.45 35.42
C LEU A 185 -1.84 -5.25 35.57
N PHE A 186 -2.22 -4.12 34.99
CA PHE A 186 -1.41 -2.91 35.01
C PHE A 186 -1.52 -2.14 36.34
N ILE A 187 -2.75 -1.98 36.84
CA ILE A 187 -3.03 -1.19 38.06
C ILE A 187 -2.47 -1.90 39.29
N ASN A 188 -2.80 -3.18 39.48
CA ASN A 188 -2.40 -3.94 40.67
C ASN A 188 -0.89 -4.18 40.76
N ASN A 189 -0.18 -4.09 39.64
CA ASN A 189 1.27 -4.32 39.57
C ASN A 189 2.08 -3.03 39.38
N ASN A 190 1.47 -1.85 39.48
CA ASN A 190 2.12 -0.55 39.31
C ASN A 190 2.96 -0.49 38.02
N ILE A 191 2.33 -0.83 36.88
CA ILE A 191 2.99 -0.74 35.58
C ILE A 191 2.67 0.65 34.99
N HIS A 192 3.69 1.48 34.88
CA HIS A 192 3.59 2.78 34.25
C HIS A 192 3.78 2.67 32.73
N ILE A 193 2.97 3.39 31.96
CA ILE A 193 3.04 3.39 30.50
C ILE A 193 3.41 4.78 30.02
N HIS A 194 4.50 4.86 29.22
CA HIS A 194 4.82 6.02 28.40
C HIS A 194 4.56 5.65 26.93
N ASN A 195 3.37 6.02 26.46
CA ASN A 195 2.80 5.48 25.22
C ASN A 195 3.30 6.17 23.95
N ASP A 196 4.00 7.29 24.08
CA ASP A 196 4.61 8.02 22.96
C ASP A 196 5.90 8.74 23.40
N ALA A 197 7.04 8.14 23.06
CA ALA A 197 8.34 8.72 23.38
C ALA A 197 8.67 10.01 22.60
N THR A 198 7.82 10.44 21.67
CA THR A 198 7.96 11.74 20.99
C THR A 198 7.35 12.88 21.81
N GLU A 199 6.53 12.57 22.81
CA GLU A 199 5.89 13.56 23.65
C GLU A 199 6.86 14.14 24.69
N THR A 200 6.68 15.41 24.95
CA THR A 200 7.41 16.13 25.98
C THR A 200 6.52 16.42 27.17
N ASP A 201 7.03 16.24 28.36
CA ASP A 201 6.31 16.55 29.61
C ASP A 201 6.14 18.05 29.86
N ARG A 202 6.91 18.88 29.16
CA ARG A 202 6.86 20.35 29.22
C ARG A 202 7.21 20.98 27.88
N PRO A 203 6.62 22.15 27.53
CA PRO A 203 6.85 22.81 26.25
C PRO A 203 8.33 23.15 25.94
N ASN A 204 9.16 23.27 26.96
CA ASN A 204 10.56 23.69 26.83
C ASN A 204 11.55 22.51 26.89
N ARG A 205 11.09 21.27 26.80
CA ARG A 205 11.95 20.07 26.83
C ARG A 205 11.90 19.31 25.52
N THR A 206 13.00 18.62 25.25
CA THR A 206 13.06 17.67 24.16
C THR A 206 12.48 16.29 24.58
N ALA A 207 12.07 15.48 23.62
CA ALA A 207 11.65 14.12 23.86
C ALA A 207 12.75 13.28 24.57
N VAL A 208 14.02 13.48 24.19
CA VAL A 208 15.15 12.77 24.80
C VAL A 208 15.34 13.18 26.26
N GLU A 209 15.24 14.48 26.60
CA GLU A 209 15.32 14.93 28.00
C GLU A 209 14.19 14.36 28.86
N THR A 210 12.99 14.23 28.30
CA THR A 210 11.86 13.59 28.97
C THR A 210 12.15 12.11 29.23
N LEU A 211 12.68 11.38 28.24
CA LEU A 211 13.07 9.98 28.39
C LEU A 211 14.20 9.80 29.42
N MET A 212 15.25 10.63 29.40
CA MET A 212 16.35 10.57 30.38
C MET A 212 15.81 10.75 31.81
N ARG A 213 14.82 11.60 32.01
CA ARG A 213 14.16 11.75 33.32
C ARG A 213 13.32 10.53 33.71
N LEU A 214 12.55 9.97 32.77
CA LEU A 214 11.76 8.78 33.03
C LEU A 214 12.60 7.58 33.44
N VAL A 215 13.80 7.45 32.85
CA VAL A 215 14.71 6.35 33.18
C VAL A 215 15.68 6.68 34.32
N SER A 216 15.58 7.85 34.96
CA SER A 216 16.51 8.27 36.02
C SER A 216 16.65 7.27 37.17
N SER A 217 15.55 6.62 37.56
CA SER A 217 15.53 5.56 38.61
C SER A 217 16.26 4.28 38.19
N TYR A 218 16.63 4.14 36.92
CA TYR A 218 17.34 2.99 36.35
C TYR A 218 18.80 3.31 36.03
N SER A 219 19.36 4.37 36.64
CA SER A 219 20.79 4.65 36.61
C SER A 219 21.57 3.53 37.31
N ASN A 220 22.85 3.34 36.98
CA ASN A 220 23.70 2.31 37.55
C ASN A 220 23.73 2.34 39.09
N TYR A 221 23.56 3.54 39.68
CA TYR A 221 23.54 3.73 41.13
C TYR A 221 22.16 3.36 41.73
N GLU A 222 21.06 3.78 41.10
CA GLU A 222 19.72 3.62 41.63
C GLU A 222 19.11 2.24 41.32
N ILE A 223 19.59 1.54 40.30
CA ILE A 223 19.01 0.29 39.80
C ILE A 223 18.98 -0.83 40.86
N ASN A 224 19.90 -0.79 41.82
CA ASN A 224 19.98 -1.75 42.93
C ASN A 224 19.08 -1.36 44.13
N ASN A 225 18.48 -0.16 44.11
CA ASN A 225 17.56 0.27 45.14
C ASN A 225 16.19 -0.41 44.96
N ASN A 226 15.58 -0.88 46.05
CA ASN A 226 14.31 -1.65 46.01
C ASN A 226 13.08 -0.86 45.53
N ASN A 227 13.21 0.41 45.18
CA ASN A 227 12.12 1.30 44.78
C ASN A 227 11.91 1.46 43.27
N LEU A 228 12.37 0.52 42.47
CA LEU A 228 12.10 0.52 41.04
C LEU A 228 10.62 0.23 40.76
N ASP A 229 10.08 0.94 39.77
CA ASP A 229 8.76 0.65 39.21
C ASP A 229 8.87 -0.24 37.96
N ARG A 230 7.74 -0.62 37.39
CA ARG A 230 7.67 -1.26 36.09
C ARG A 230 7.26 -0.21 35.07
N LEU A 231 8.06 -0.08 34.00
CA LEU A 231 7.85 0.96 32.99
C LEU A 231 7.79 0.34 31.58
N ILE A 232 6.75 0.67 30.84
CA ILE A 232 6.63 0.34 29.43
C ILE A 232 6.81 1.63 28.62
N ILE A 233 7.76 1.64 27.68
CA ILE A 233 8.05 2.80 26.83
C ILE A 233 7.83 2.41 25.37
N ALA A 234 6.84 3.03 24.71
CA ALA A 234 6.70 2.94 23.25
C ALA A 234 7.61 3.98 22.58
N ILE A 235 8.57 3.49 21.81
CA ILE A 235 9.61 4.34 21.22
C ILE A 235 9.81 4.00 19.74
N ASN A 236 9.93 5.00 18.88
CA ASN A 236 10.32 4.80 17.50
C ASN A 236 11.86 4.77 17.34
N LEU A 237 12.32 4.13 16.24
CA LEU A 237 13.75 3.94 15.98
C LEU A 237 14.54 5.26 15.93
N GLY A 238 13.97 6.33 15.39
CA GLY A 238 14.63 7.63 15.30
C GLY A 238 14.85 8.27 16.68
N VAL A 239 13.82 8.23 17.54
CA VAL A 239 13.95 8.71 18.93
C VAL A 239 14.86 7.80 19.73
N LEU A 240 14.80 6.48 19.53
CA LEU A 240 15.70 5.52 20.20
C LEU A 240 17.17 5.79 19.85
N THR A 241 17.48 6.06 18.59
CA THR A 241 18.85 6.42 18.15
C THR A 241 19.37 7.66 18.89
N ASN A 242 18.54 8.71 18.97
CA ASN A 242 18.90 9.93 19.69
C ASN A 242 19.01 9.69 21.20
N PHE A 243 18.14 8.88 21.77
CA PHE A 243 18.18 8.49 23.17
C PHE A 243 19.42 7.67 23.50
N MET A 244 19.80 6.69 22.70
CA MET A 244 21.04 5.91 22.86
C MET A 244 22.28 6.81 22.77
N LYS A 245 22.26 7.82 21.89
CA LYS A 245 23.35 8.80 21.81
C LYS A 245 23.47 9.61 23.12
N ALA A 246 22.35 10.02 23.71
CA ALA A 246 22.37 10.71 25.01
C ALA A 246 22.87 9.79 26.15
N LEU A 247 22.40 8.53 26.19
CA LEU A 247 22.87 7.53 27.15
C LEU A 247 24.38 7.28 27.05
N SER A 248 24.94 7.28 25.83
CA SER A 248 26.39 7.07 25.62
C SER A 248 27.24 8.20 26.17
N GLN A 249 26.67 9.38 26.39
CA GLN A 249 27.35 10.55 26.93
C GLN A 249 27.25 10.63 28.48
N ASP A 250 26.39 9.81 29.10
CA ASP A 250 26.21 9.81 30.56
C ASP A 250 26.62 8.44 31.16
N SER A 251 27.73 8.40 31.83
CA SER A 251 28.29 7.20 32.47
C SER A 251 27.36 6.57 33.52
N ASN A 252 26.37 7.32 34.04
CA ASN A 252 25.40 6.83 34.98
C ASN A 252 24.40 5.80 34.36
N PHE A 253 24.33 5.71 33.04
CA PHE A 253 23.44 4.80 32.32
C PHE A 253 24.18 3.77 31.46
N SER A 254 25.43 3.45 31.80
CA SER A 254 26.25 2.52 31.02
C SER A 254 25.63 1.12 30.91
N MET A 255 24.94 0.63 31.94
CA MET A 255 24.23 -0.66 31.89
C MET A 255 23.08 -0.65 30.88
N LEU A 256 22.25 0.38 30.88
CA LEU A 256 21.14 0.54 29.94
C LEU A 256 21.67 0.69 28.51
N TYR A 257 22.70 1.54 28.33
CA TYR A 257 23.33 1.75 27.01
C TYR A 257 23.92 0.45 26.45
N SER A 258 24.69 -0.30 27.26
CA SER A 258 25.26 -1.58 26.84
C SER A 258 24.17 -2.58 26.45
N TYR A 259 23.10 -2.69 27.26
CA TYR A 259 21.99 -3.56 26.94
C TYR A 259 21.34 -3.24 25.59
N LEU A 260 21.01 -1.96 25.32
CA LEU A 260 20.43 -1.53 24.05
C LEU A 260 21.37 -1.73 22.88
N LYS A 261 22.67 -1.51 23.07
CA LYS A 261 23.70 -1.74 22.04
C LYS A 261 23.87 -3.22 21.74
N ASP A 262 24.00 -4.06 22.76
CA ASP A 262 24.23 -5.50 22.64
C ASP A 262 23.01 -6.23 22.06
N SER A 263 21.80 -5.66 22.26
CA SER A 263 20.56 -6.17 21.66
C SER A 263 20.49 -5.94 20.15
N GLN A 264 21.37 -5.14 19.55
CA GLN A 264 21.37 -4.80 18.11
C GLN A 264 20.02 -4.27 17.61
N VAL A 265 19.28 -3.58 18.47
CA VAL A 265 17.91 -3.13 18.20
C VAL A 265 17.79 -2.19 16.99
N LEU A 266 18.88 -1.50 16.64
CA LEU A 266 18.95 -0.62 15.47
C LEU A 266 19.34 -1.35 14.17
N ASP A 267 19.86 -2.57 14.27
CA ASP A 267 20.40 -3.34 13.13
C ASP A 267 19.40 -4.36 12.56
N ASN A 268 18.12 -4.24 12.91
CA ASN A 268 17.05 -5.19 12.56
C ASN A 268 17.34 -6.67 12.93
N ARG A 269 18.34 -6.91 13.76
CA ARG A 269 18.71 -8.21 14.32
C ARG A 269 18.66 -8.14 15.83
N ILE A 270 17.46 -8.17 16.39
CA ILE A 270 17.37 -8.18 17.85
C ILE A 270 17.86 -9.53 18.37
N ILE A 271 18.97 -9.51 19.04
CA ILE A 271 19.43 -10.62 19.85
C ILE A 271 18.64 -10.52 21.16
N GLU A 272 17.68 -11.41 21.34
CA GLU A 272 16.98 -11.50 22.62
C GLU A 272 17.98 -11.89 23.73
N ASN A 273 18.52 -10.88 24.39
CA ASN A 273 19.30 -11.10 25.61
C ASN A 273 18.31 -11.48 26.73
N GLY A 274 17.83 -12.73 26.69
CA GLY A 274 16.69 -13.25 27.47
C GLY A 274 16.86 -13.21 28.98
N ASN A 275 18.04 -12.88 29.53
CA ASN A 275 18.33 -12.97 30.95
C ASN A 275 18.71 -11.64 31.61
N ASN A 276 18.42 -10.48 30.97
CA ASN A 276 18.65 -9.24 31.68
C ASN A 276 17.55 -9.03 32.74
N GLN A 277 17.97 -8.74 33.99
CA GLN A 277 17.07 -8.59 35.12
C GLN A 277 16.17 -7.35 35.03
N TYR A 278 16.65 -6.27 34.36
CA TYR A 278 16.02 -4.96 34.41
C TYR A 278 15.43 -4.50 33.09
N PHE A 279 15.89 -5.04 31.96
CA PHE A 279 15.54 -4.52 30.63
C PHE A 279 15.03 -5.62 29.70
N ARG A 280 14.00 -5.30 28.93
CA ARG A 280 13.44 -6.12 27.85
C ARG A 280 13.14 -5.27 26.64
N ILE A 281 13.18 -5.88 25.47
CA ILE A 281 12.80 -5.27 24.20
C ILE A 281 11.75 -6.14 23.54
N VAL A 282 10.67 -5.52 23.09
CA VAL A 282 9.67 -6.09 22.20
C VAL A 282 9.67 -5.25 20.92
N SER A 283 10.06 -5.84 19.81
CA SER A 283 10.20 -5.11 18.54
C SER A 283 9.12 -5.44 17.54
N PHE A 284 8.48 -4.40 17.04
CA PHE A 284 7.52 -4.45 15.94
C PHE A 284 8.19 -4.54 14.57
N THR A 285 9.50 -4.23 14.46
CA THR A 285 10.22 -4.33 13.18
C THR A 285 10.53 -5.77 12.76
N GLN A 286 10.44 -6.72 13.68
CA GLN A 286 10.70 -8.14 13.42
C GLN A 286 9.42 -8.96 13.29
N GLU A 287 8.27 -8.32 13.16
CA GLU A 287 7.02 -9.03 12.98
C GLU A 287 6.95 -9.63 11.58
N ASP A 288 6.87 -10.96 11.52
CA ASP A 288 6.71 -11.68 10.27
C ASP A 288 5.23 -11.73 9.87
N ASN A 289 4.82 -10.78 9.07
CA ASN A 289 3.44 -10.66 8.58
C ASN A 289 3.17 -11.51 7.33
N TYR A 290 4.22 -12.08 6.72
CA TYR A 290 4.10 -12.86 5.51
C TYR A 290 3.98 -14.34 5.79
N GLN A 291 2.87 -14.94 5.38
CA GLN A 291 2.63 -16.39 5.46
C GLN A 291 2.77 -17.03 4.09
N VAL A 292 3.33 -18.23 4.09
CA VAL A 292 3.48 -19.06 2.89
C VAL A 292 2.33 -20.06 2.82
N ALA A 293 1.51 -19.95 1.79
CA ALA A 293 0.44 -20.90 1.48
C ALA A 293 0.72 -21.55 0.12
N GLY A 294 1.40 -22.72 0.14
CA GLY A 294 1.94 -23.34 -1.08
C GLY A 294 2.99 -22.45 -1.73
N ASN A 295 2.79 -22.07 -3.00
CA ASN A 295 3.69 -21.18 -3.76
C ASN A 295 3.27 -19.70 -3.70
N THR A 296 2.29 -19.35 -2.87
CA THR A 296 1.79 -17.97 -2.75
C THR A 296 2.19 -17.36 -1.42
N LEU A 297 2.55 -16.10 -1.47
CA LEU A 297 2.83 -15.28 -0.30
C LEU A 297 1.60 -14.44 0.01
N THR A 298 1.14 -14.50 1.26
CA THR A 298 0.01 -13.70 1.75
C THR A 298 0.44 -12.89 2.96
N ASN A 299 -0.03 -11.66 3.04
CA ASN A 299 0.14 -10.85 4.24
C ASN A 299 -1.13 -10.93 5.09
N ASP A 300 -1.08 -11.73 6.14
CA ASP A 300 -2.21 -11.97 7.05
C ASP A 300 -2.76 -10.70 7.66
N PHE A 301 -1.90 -9.75 7.95
CA PHE A 301 -2.30 -8.49 8.53
C PHE A 301 -3.17 -7.68 7.55
N PHE A 302 -2.78 -7.61 6.27
CA PHE A 302 -3.58 -6.94 5.24
C PHE A 302 -4.92 -7.64 5.03
N VAL A 303 -4.92 -8.98 5.00
CA VAL A 303 -6.16 -9.77 4.88
C VAL A 303 -7.11 -9.42 6.01
N LYS A 304 -6.65 -9.49 7.25
CA LYS A 304 -7.49 -9.25 8.44
C LYS A 304 -8.03 -7.81 8.50
N ILE A 305 -7.22 -6.80 8.17
CA ILE A 305 -7.68 -5.40 8.12
C ILE A 305 -8.75 -5.21 7.05
N LEU A 306 -8.52 -5.72 5.83
CA LEU A 306 -9.51 -5.61 4.75
C LEU A 306 -10.82 -6.33 5.13
N ASP A 307 -10.74 -7.49 5.75
CA ASP A 307 -11.92 -8.21 6.23
C ASP A 307 -12.68 -7.45 7.33
N LYS A 308 -11.97 -6.77 8.24
CA LYS A 308 -12.61 -5.90 9.25
C LYS A 308 -13.43 -4.78 8.60
N VAL A 309 -12.95 -4.20 7.51
CA VAL A 309 -13.66 -3.09 6.85
C VAL A 309 -14.76 -3.59 5.93
N PHE A 310 -14.53 -4.68 5.18
CA PHE A 310 -15.39 -5.09 4.07
C PHE A 310 -16.27 -6.32 4.32
N SER A 311 -16.19 -6.95 5.49
CA SER A 311 -17.07 -8.08 5.80
C SER A 311 -18.54 -7.64 5.88
N GLN A 312 -19.42 -8.46 5.27
CA GLN A 312 -20.87 -8.21 5.23
C GLN A 312 -21.58 -8.81 6.44
N ASN A 313 -21.20 -8.39 7.64
CA ASN A 313 -21.84 -8.87 8.87
C ASN A 313 -22.37 -7.73 9.73
N GLU A 314 -23.35 -8.04 10.57
CA GLU A 314 -24.02 -7.05 11.41
C GLU A 314 -23.12 -6.52 12.57
N SER A 315 -21.98 -7.11 12.84
CA SER A 315 -21.01 -6.56 13.80
C SER A 315 -20.14 -5.47 13.16
N ASN A 316 -20.03 -5.44 11.82
CA ASN A 316 -19.21 -4.48 11.09
C ASN A 316 -19.85 -3.08 11.08
N PRO A 317 -19.22 -2.07 11.70
CA PRO A 317 -19.76 -0.70 11.74
C PRO A 317 -19.81 -0.04 10.37
N PHE A 318 -18.91 -0.39 9.43
CA PHE A 318 -18.93 0.11 8.05
C PHE A 318 -20.10 -0.46 7.27
N TYR A 319 -20.35 -1.76 7.40
CA TYR A 319 -21.50 -2.40 6.76
C TYR A 319 -22.82 -1.88 7.31
N LYS A 320 -22.93 -1.67 8.63
CA LYS A 320 -24.10 -1.00 9.24
C LYS A 320 -24.33 0.40 8.67
N ALA A 321 -23.26 1.18 8.55
CA ALA A 321 -23.33 2.54 8.01
C ALA A 321 -23.76 2.52 6.54
N TYR A 322 -23.20 1.61 5.74
CA TYR A 322 -23.61 1.37 4.35
C TYR A 322 -25.11 1.02 4.25
N LYS A 323 -25.61 0.09 5.08
CA LYS A 323 -27.04 -0.30 5.08
C LYS A 323 -27.94 0.90 5.41
N LYS A 324 -27.60 1.70 6.43
CA LYS A 324 -28.35 2.91 6.79
C LYS A 324 -28.42 3.90 5.64
N ASP A 325 -27.31 4.11 4.92
CA ASP A 325 -27.31 4.99 3.76
C ASP A 325 -28.18 4.44 2.64
N LYS A 326 -28.15 3.14 2.38
CA LYS A 326 -28.98 2.48 1.39
C LYS A 326 -30.47 2.57 1.72
N GLU A 327 -30.85 2.38 2.99
CA GLU A 327 -32.22 2.56 3.48
C GLU A 327 -32.71 4.01 3.33
N ARG A 328 -31.83 4.98 3.47
CA ARG A 328 -32.09 6.42 3.24
C ARG A 328 -32.07 6.81 1.76
N GLY A 329 -31.75 5.88 0.85
CA GLY A 329 -31.62 6.12 -0.57
C GLY A 329 -30.40 6.98 -0.94
N ILE A 330 -29.36 6.99 -0.08
CA ILE A 330 -28.10 7.68 -0.35
C ILE A 330 -27.20 6.69 -1.06
N ILE A 331 -27.04 6.85 -2.37
CA ILE A 331 -26.14 6.05 -3.20
C ILE A 331 -25.20 7.03 -3.91
N ARG A 332 -23.89 6.88 -3.70
CA ARG A 332 -22.82 7.68 -4.28
C ARG A 332 -21.72 6.77 -4.81
N PRO A 333 -20.75 7.23 -5.61
CA PRO A 333 -19.63 6.40 -6.06
C PRO A 333 -18.90 5.66 -4.93
N LEU A 334 -18.76 6.27 -3.74
CA LEU A 334 -18.15 5.61 -2.58
C LEU A 334 -18.87 4.31 -2.17
N HIS A 335 -20.21 4.23 -2.33
CA HIS A 335 -20.97 3.03 -2.00
C HIS A 335 -20.67 1.91 -3.01
N HIS A 336 -20.59 2.25 -4.30
CA HIS A 336 -20.18 1.30 -5.35
C HIS A 336 -18.73 0.83 -5.15
N ASN A 337 -17.80 1.74 -4.79
CA ASN A 337 -16.44 1.37 -4.47
C ASN A 337 -16.38 0.41 -3.27
N PHE A 338 -17.19 0.65 -2.25
CA PHE A 338 -17.33 -0.24 -1.10
C PHE A 338 -17.90 -1.61 -1.48
N GLU A 339 -18.94 -1.64 -2.33
CA GLU A 339 -19.54 -2.88 -2.87
C GLU A 339 -18.54 -3.69 -3.70
N MET A 340 -17.70 -3.03 -4.53
CA MET A 340 -16.66 -3.70 -5.31
C MET A 340 -15.65 -4.43 -4.42
N MET A 341 -15.35 -3.89 -3.25
CA MET A 341 -14.44 -4.51 -2.28
C MET A 341 -15.04 -5.72 -1.56
N TRP A 342 -16.31 -6.05 -1.73
CA TRP A 342 -16.87 -7.33 -1.27
C TRP A 342 -16.37 -8.50 -2.10
N ASN A 343 -15.96 -8.26 -3.34
CA ASN A 343 -15.32 -9.29 -4.15
C ASN A 343 -13.96 -9.69 -3.53
N VAL A 344 -13.87 -10.96 -3.13
CA VAL A 344 -12.65 -11.52 -2.52
C VAL A 344 -11.45 -11.43 -3.46
N ASN A 345 -11.67 -11.56 -4.78
CA ASN A 345 -10.59 -11.48 -5.75
C ASN A 345 -10.02 -10.06 -5.84
N PHE A 346 -10.87 -9.03 -5.74
CA PHE A 346 -10.42 -7.64 -5.65
C PHE A 346 -9.51 -7.42 -4.46
N ARG A 347 -9.91 -7.90 -3.27
CA ARG A 347 -9.07 -7.82 -2.07
C ARG A 347 -7.75 -8.56 -2.24
N LYS A 348 -7.75 -9.77 -2.83
CA LYS A 348 -6.52 -10.51 -3.13
C LYS A 348 -5.60 -9.75 -4.09
N SER A 349 -6.15 -9.14 -5.14
CA SER A 349 -5.39 -8.34 -6.11
C SER A 349 -4.80 -7.08 -5.47
N ILE A 350 -5.54 -6.44 -4.56
CA ILE A 350 -5.02 -5.29 -3.78
C ILE A 350 -3.91 -5.73 -2.82
N ILE A 351 -4.06 -6.86 -2.13
CA ILE A 351 -3.01 -7.40 -1.25
C ILE A 351 -1.75 -7.72 -2.07
N TYR A 352 -1.90 -8.32 -3.25
CA TYR A 352 -0.79 -8.56 -4.16
C TYR A 352 -0.07 -7.27 -4.56
N LEU A 353 -0.81 -6.21 -4.90
CA LEU A 353 -0.24 -4.90 -5.23
C LEU A 353 0.47 -4.26 -4.02
N LEU A 354 -0.10 -4.31 -2.83
CA LEU A 354 0.54 -3.83 -1.61
C LEU A 354 1.83 -4.60 -1.31
N THR A 355 1.81 -5.92 -1.46
CA THR A 355 3.00 -6.76 -1.33
C THR A 355 4.07 -6.37 -2.35
N ARG A 356 3.71 -6.15 -3.61
CA ARG A 356 4.64 -5.67 -4.62
C ARG A 356 5.28 -4.33 -4.23
N ILE A 357 4.48 -3.40 -3.73
CA ILE A 357 4.98 -2.11 -3.27
C ILE A 357 6.03 -2.28 -2.16
N GLU A 358 5.77 -3.14 -1.16
CA GLU A 358 6.75 -3.38 -0.09
C GLU A 358 8.06 -3.96 -0.63
N PHE A 359 7.98 -4.97 -1.50
CA PHE A 359 9.16 -5.64 -2.03
C PHE A 359 9.90 -4.84 -3.12
N GLU A 360 9.17 -4.18 -4.04
CA GLU A 360 9.76 -3.44 -5.15
C GLU A 360 10.31 -2.07 -4.72
N TYR A 361 9.65 -1.38 -3.78
CA TYR A 361 10.04 -0.03 -3.36
C TYR A 361 10.67 0.02 -1.97
N LYS A 362 10.79 -1.13 -1.29
CA LYS A 362 11.43 -1.27 0.03
C LYS A 362 10.81 -0.36 1.09
N ILE A 363 9.51 -0.18 1.03
CA ILE A 363 8.76 0.57 2.04
C ILE A 363 8.00 -0.38 2.95
N ILE A 364 7.94 -0.04 4.23
CA ILE A 364 7.15 -0.77 5.21
C ILE A 364 5.76 -0.14 5.27
N ILE A 365 4.74 -0.91 4.93
CA ILE A 365 3.35 -0.45 4.98
C ILE A 365 2.78 -0.71 6.38
N SER A 366 2.72 0.35 7.18
CA SER A 366 2.18 0.28 8.54
C SER A 366 0.64 0.13 8.55
N ALA A 367 0.09 -0.26 9.70
CA ALA A 367 -1.36 -0.32 9.92
C ALA A 367 -2.08 0.99 9.57
N ARG A 368 -1.50 2.11 9.98
CA ARG A 368 -2.02 3.45 9.67
C ARG A 368 -2.03 3.72 8.17
N ASN A 369 -0.99 3.29 7.47
CA ASN A 369 -0.89 3.46 6.02
C ASN A 369 -1.96 2.65 5.29
N VAL A 370 -2.22 1.39 5.71
CA VAL A 370 -3.28 0.57 5.13
C VAL A 370 -4.66 1.18 5.35
N LEU A 371 -4.95 1.65 6.56
CA LEU A 371 -6.25 2.27 6.86
C LEU A 371 -6.46 3.54 6.05
N ASN A 372 -5.44 4.40 5.94
CA ASN A 372 -5.52 5.58 5.09
C ASN A 372 -5.64 5.22 3.60
N PHE A 373 -4.93 4.21 3.15
CA PHE A 373 -5.05 3.70 1.78
C PHE A 373 -6.50 3.24 1.48
N ILE A 374 -7.15 2.51 2.41
CA ILE A 374 -8.56 2.11 2.27
C ILE A 374 -9.46 3.35 2.14
N TYR A 375 -9.23 4.37 2.95
CA TYR A 375 -9.95 5.64 2.84
C TYR A 375 -9.76 6.26 1.45
N ASP A 376 -8.52 6.36 0.98
CA ASP A 376 -8.17 7.04 -0.26
C ASP A 376 -8.74 6.35 -1.52
N ILE A 377 -8.80 5.00 -1.54
CA ILE A 377 -9.35 4.24 -2.68
C ILE A 377 -10.89 4.20 -2.71
N LEU A 378 -11.54 4.51 -1.60
CA LEU A 378 -13.00 4.50 -1.52
C LEU A 378 -13.61 5.90 -1.69
N MET A 379 -12.88 6.93 -1.26
CA MET A 379 -13.38 8.30 -1.20
C MET A 379 -13.09 9.06 -2.49
N PRO A 380 -14.12 9.40 -3.29
CA PRO A 380 -13.95 10.23 -4.47
C PRO A 380 -13.47 11.63 -4.08
N ARG A 381 -12.60 12.22 -4.88
CA ARG A 381 -12.11 13.60 -4.69
C ARG A 381 -13.21 14.65 -4.87
N ASN A 382 -14.14 14.35 -5.75
CA ASN A 382 -15.27 15.22 -6.08
C ASN A 382 -16.55 14.40 -5.91
N ASN A 383 -17.61 15.01 -5.38
CA ASN A 383 -18.94 14.37 -5.28
C ASN A 383 -19.64 14.21 -6.66
N LYS A 384 -18.88 14.19 -7.73
CA LYS A 384 -19.40 13.98 -9.10
C LYS A 384 -19.39 12.50 -9.42
N GLU A 385 -20.45 12.04 -10.08
CA GLU A 385 -20.55 10.66 -10.61
C GLU A 385 -19.76 10.54 -11.93
N ASP A 386 -18.49 10.82 -11.89
CA ASP A 386 -17.57 10.68 -13.01
C ASP A 386 -16.81 9.36 -12.88
N TYR A 387 -16.32 8.82 -14.01
CA TYR A 387 -15.58 7.55 -14.02
C TYR A 387 -14.34 7.58 -13.13
N ASP A 388 -13.71 8.75 -12.96
CA ASP A 388 -12.54 8.99 -12.11
C ASP A 388 -12.85 8.90 -10.59
N SER A 389 -14.14 8.81 -10.24
CA SER A 389 -14.62 8.64 -8.86
C SER A 389 -14.76 7.16 -8.44
N TYR A 390 -14.51 6.23 -9.35
CA TYR A 390 -14.62 4.80 -9.09
C TYR A 390 -13.29 4.14 -8.80
N LEU A 391 -13.35 3.02 -8.07
CA LEU A 391 -12.20 2.28 -7.53
C LEU A 391 -11.06 2.05 -8.53
N PRO A 392 -11.27 1.61 -9.79
CA PRO A 392 -10.17 1.37 -10.72
C PRO A 392 -9.36 2.62 -11.05
N PHE A 393 -9.96 3.79 -11.00
CA PHE A 393 -9.29 5.06 -11.25
C PHE A 393 -8.68 5.64 -9.97
N LEU A 394 -9.40 5.55 -8.85
CA LEU A 394 -8.87 5.98 -7.55
C LEU A 394 -7.61 5.20 -7.15
N LEU A 395 -7.54 3.91 -7.54
CA LEU A 395 -6.41 3.05 -7.24
C LEU A 395 -5.17 3.38 -8.08
N PHE A 396 -5.32 3.65 -9.38
CA PHE A 396 -4.19 3.72 -10.31
C PHE A 396 -3.88 5.13 -10.84
N GLU A 397 -4.80 6.09 -10.77
CA GLU A 397 -4.60 7.45 -11.27
C GLU A 397 -4.46 8.51 -10.16
N ASN A 398 -4.53 8.12 -8.90
CA ASN A 398 -4.49 9.03 -7.76
C ASN A 398 -3.05 9.44 -7.35
N GLN A 399 -2.29 10.04 -8.27
CA GLN A 399 -0.89 10.42 -8.03
C GLN A 399 -0.68 11.45 -6.90
N ASN A 400 -1.72 12.23 -6.53
CA ASN A 400 -1.65 13.21 -5.45
C ASN A 400 -2.22 12.67 -4.13
N GLY A 401 -2.44 11.37 -4.01
CA GLY A 401 -2.89 10.68 -2.81
C GLY A 401 -1.75 10.41 -1.83
N SER A 402 -1.92 9.36 -1.02
CA SER A 402 -0.85 8.84 -0.16
C SER A 402 0.34 8.33 -0.99
N GLU A 403 1.49 8.19 -0.35
CA GLU A 403 2.69 7.62 -0.96
C GLU A 403 2.41 6.25 -1.62
N ILE A 404 1.62 5.40 -0.94
CA ILE A 404 1.20 4.10 -1.49
C ILE A 404 0.47 4.26 -2.81
N LEU A 405 -0.48 5.21 -2.93
CA LEU A 405 -1.21 5.43 -4.18
C LEU A 405 -0.33 5.99 -5.29
N SER A 406 0.64 6.83 -4.94
CA SER A 406 1.63 7.29 -5.91
C SER A 406 2.41 6.10 -6.49
N LEU A 407 2.88 5.19 -5.65
CA LEU A 407 3.59 3.97 -6.07
C LEU A 407 2.67 2.99 -6.81
N MET A 408 1.41 2.86 -6.39
CA MET A 408 0.39 2.04 -7.05
C MET A 408 0.20 2.44 -8.51
N SER A 409 0.32 3.73 -8.84
CA SER A 409 0.20 4.23 -10.21
C SER A 409 1.29 3.70 -11.15
N TYR A 410 2.45 3.29 -10.64
CA TYR A 410 3.50 2.63 -11.44
C TYR A 410 3.17 1.16 -11.71
N LEU A 411 2.35 0.54 -10.87
CA LEU A 411 1.90 -0.84 -11.00
C LEU A 411 0.59 -0.97 -11.76
N ASP A 412 0.13 0.10 -12.42
CA ASP A 412 -1.10 0.10 -13.23
C ASP A 412 -1.03 -1.01 -14.30
N PRO A 413 -1.98 -1.96 -14.32
CA PRO A 413 -2.01 -3.03 -15.30
C PRO A 413 -2.03 -2.55 -16.75
N VAL A 414 -2.53 -1.34 -17.00
CA VAL A 414 -2.50 -0.72 -18.34
C VAL A 414 -1.07 -0.46 -18.84
N LYS A 415 -0.11 -0.30 -17.94
CA LYS A 415 1.31 -0.07 -18.25
C LYS A 415 2.12 -1.34 -18.38
N MET A 416 1.52 -2.50 -18.12
CA MET A 416 2.20 -3.78 -18.26
C MET A 416 2.36 -4.13 -19.74
N ASP A 417 3.53 -4.65 -20.09
CA ASP A 417 3.82 -5.09 -21.45
C ASP A 417 3.85 -6.63 -21.50
N SER A 418 2.85 -7.21 -22.16
CA SER A 418 2.82 -8.64 -22.44
C SER A 418 2.25 -8.91 -23.84
N LYS A 419 2.73 -10.00 -24.47
CA LYS A 419 2.25 -10.40 -25.80
C LYS A 419 0.74 -10.62 -25.84
N ASN A 420 0.18 -11.20 -24.76
CA ASN A 420 -1.26 -11.49 -24.66
C ASN A 420 -2.07 -10.20 -24.53
N MET A 421 -1.58 -9.25 -23.74
CA MET A 421 -2.25 -7.95 -23.59
C MET A 421 -2.19 -7.16 -24.89
N ASN A 422 -1.02 -7.07 -25.52
CA ASN A 422 -0.87 -6.36 -26.79
C ASN A 422 -1.77 -6.94 -27.88
N LYS A 423 -1.89 -8.26 -27.96
CA LYS A 423 -2.82 -8.92 -28.88
C LYS A 423 -4.26 -8.53 -28.61
N LEU A 424 -4.71 -8.61 -27.37
CA LEU A 424 -6.08 -8.25 -26.98
C LEU A 424 -6.36 -6.76 -27.26
N MET A 425 -5.43 -5.87 -26.96
CA MET A 425 -5.57 -4.44 -27.25
C MET A 425 -5.74 -4.16 -28.74
N ILE A 426 -4.95 -4.83 -29.60
CA ILE A 426 -5.08 -4.72 -31.04
C ILE A 426 -6.44 -5.23 -31.53
N GLU A 427 -6.88 -6.39 -31.05
CA GLU A 427 -8.17 -6.97 -31.38
C GLU A 427 -9.34 -6.06 -31.02
N LEU A 428 -9.31 -5.46 -29.81
CA LEU A 428 -10.33 -4.51 -29.36
C LEU A 428 -10.30 -3.21 -30.16
N TYR A 429 -9.10 -2.70 -30.46
CA TYR A 429 -8.95 -1.47 -31.25
C TYR A 429 -9.48 -1.62 -32.69
N GLN A 430 -9.29 -2.79 -33.31
CA GLN A 430 -9.76 -3.08 -34.68
C GLN A 430 -11.27 -3.41 -34.71
N SER A 431 -11.87 -3.67 -33.58
CA SER A 431 -13.29 -4.06 -33.52
C SER A 431 -14.21 -2.84 -33.62
N SER A 432 -15.17 -2.90 -34.52
CA SER A 432 -16.27 -1.93 -34.58
C SER A 432 -17.24 -2.01 -33.38
N ASP A 433 -17.19 -3.12 -32.62
CA ASP A 433 -18.10 -3.39 -31.49
C ASP A 433 -17.32 -3.79 -30.23
N TYR A 434 -16.24 -3.06 -29.94
CA TYR A 434 -15.40 -3.33 -28.78
C TYR A 434 -16.18 -3.28 -27.43
N LYS A 435 -17.25 -2.49 -27.35
CA LYS A 435 -18.07 -2.39 -26.12
C LYS A 435 -18.75 -3.71 -25.79
N ASN A 436 -19.35 -4.39 -26.78
CA ASN A 436 -19.95 -5.71 -26.57
C ASN A 436 -18.89 -6.78 -26.33
N GLN A 437 -17.72 -6.68 -26.98
CA GLN A 437 -16.63 -7.62 -26.70
C GLN A 437 -16.16 -7.49 -25.25
N ILE A 438 -15.93 -6.26 -24.73
CA ILE A 438 -15.57 -6.03 -23.32
C ILE A 438 -16.67 -6.59 -22.39
N LYS A 439 -17.95 -6.39 -22.73
CA LYS A 439 -19.06 -6.96 -21.98
C LYS A 439 -19.01 -8.48 -21.93
N LEU A 440 -18.71 -9.13 -23.05
CA LEU A 440 -18.55 -10.59 -23.13
C LEU A 440 -17.35 -11.08 -22.31
N PHE A 441 -16.23 -10.37 -22.33
CA PHE A 441 -15.03 -10.72 -21.56
C PHE A 441 -15.25 -10.59 -20.04
N LEU A 442 -16.07 -9.63 -19.58
CA LEU A 442 -16.43 -9.46 -18.17
C LEU A 442 -17.61 -10.37 -17.74
N GLY A 443 -18.36 -10.90 -18.70
CA GLY A 443 -19.46 -11.83 -18.44
C GLY A 443 -20.50 -11.26 -17.47
N ASP A 444 -20.96 -12.08 -16.53
CA ASP A 444 -21.98 -11.70 -15.54
C ASP A 444 -21.52 -10.57 -14.61
N HIS A 445 -20.21 -10.40 -14.44
CA HIS A 445 -19.62 -9.34 -13.61
C HIS A 445 -19.81 -7.95 -14.22
N TYR A 446 -20.05 -7.84 -15.53
CA TYR A 446 -20.29 -6.55 -16.19
C TYR A 446 -21.40 -5.72 -15.52
N LYS A 447 -22.47 -6.38 -15.04
CA LYS A 447 -23.58 -5.69 -14.35
C LYS A 447 -23.13 -4.92 -13.11
N LEU A 448 -22.09 -5.41 -12.40
CA LEU A 448 -21.53 -4.74 -11.23
C LEU A 448 -20.78 -3.46 -11.60
N TYR A 449 -20.27 -3.39 -12.84
CA TYR A 449 -19.44 -2.29 -13.34
C TYR A 449 -20.18 -1.38 -14.34
N GLU A 450 -21.44 -1.65 -14.61
CA GLU A 450 -22.24 -0.93 -15.61
C GLU A 450 -22.29 0.58 -15.35
N ASN A 451 -22.33 1.00 -14.08
CA ASN A 451 -22.31 2.41 -13.71
C ASN A 451 -21.02 3.11 -14.14
N ILE A 452 -19.87 2.43 -14.04
CA ILE A 452 -18.56 2.97 -14.46
C ILE A 452 -18.57 3.18 -15.97
N PHE A 453 -18.93 2.14 -16.73
CA PHE A 453 -18.98 2.22 -18.19
C PHE A 453 -20.00 3.24 -18.70
N ASN A 454 -21.15 3.35 -18.04
CA ASN A 454 -22.16 4.37 -18.37
C ASN A 454 -21.67 5.79 -18.09
N SER A 455 -20.85 6.01 -17.05
CA SER A 455 -20.26 7.30 -16.75
C SER A 455 -19.24 7.74 -17.82
N ILE A 456 -18.50 6.79 -18.40
CA ILE A 456 -17.58 7.03 -19.52
C ILE A 456 -18.37 7.42 -20.79
N GLN A 457 -19.46 6.71 -21.10
CA GLN A 457 -20.30 6.97 -22.27
C GLN A 457 -20.91 8.37 -22.29
N SER A 458 -21.24 8.92 -21.11
CA SER A 458 -21.86 10.26 -21.02
C SER A 458 -20.95 11.41 -21.44
N LYS A 459 -19.63 11.20 -21.58
CA LYS A 459 -18.61 12.22 -21.78
C LYS A 459 -17.94 12.26 -23.17
N ALA A 460 -18.52 11.64 -24.19
CA ALA A 460 -17.95 11.42 -25.52
C ALA A 460 -17.11 10.12 -25.64
N GLU A 461 -17.15 9.53 -26.84
CA GLU A 461 -16.50 8.22 -27.11
C GLU A 461 -15.01 8.29 -26.85
N LYS A 462 -14.60 7.72 -25.73
CA LYS A 462 -13.21 7.59 -25.34
C LYS A 462 -12.89 6.09 -25.23
N PHE A 463 -12.40 5.53 -26.31
CA PHE A 463 -11.97 4.14 -26.39
C PHE A 463 -10.93 3.83 -25.30
N ASP A 464 -9.98 4.75 -25.08
CA ASP A 464 -8.89 4.58 -24.14
C ASP A 464 -9.38 4.41 -22.70
N GLU A 465 -10.35 5.21 -22.24
CA GLU A 465 -10.90 5.08 -20.90
C GLU A 465 -11.70 3.78 -20.72
N TYR A 466 -12.38 3.34 -21.79
CA TYR A 466 -13.06 2.04 -21.79
C TYR A 466 -12.08 0.89 -21.64
N LEU A 467 -10.99 0.93 -22.41
CA LEU A 467 -9.94 -0.07 -22.38
C LEU A 467 -9.21 -0.08 -21.03
N CYS A 468 -8.81 1.09 -20.53
CA CYS A 468 -8.18 1.21 -19.20
C CYS A 468 -9.08 0.66 -18.10
N THR A 469 -10.37 0.99 -18.12
CA THR A 469 -11.34 0.47 -17.15
C THR A 469 -11.42 -1.05 -17.23
N PHE A 470 -11.54 -1.59 -18.44
CA PHE A 470 -11.62 -3.03 -18.66
C PHE A 470 -10.36 -3.77 -18.16
N LEU A 471 -9.16 -3.29 -18.49
CA LEU A 471 -7.91 -3.93 -18.09
C LEU A 471 -7.73 -3.89 -16.57
N ARG A 472 -8.04 -2.77 -15.92
CA ARG A 472 -7.98 -2.63 -14.46
C ARG A 472 -8.97 -3.54 -13.75
N LEU A 473 -10.22 -3.61 -14.23
CA LEU A 473 -11.23 -4.51 -13.68
C LEU A 473 -10.83 -5.98 -13.87
N LYS A 474 -10.36 -6.34 -15.06
CA LYS A 474 -9.90 -7.70 -15.34
C LYS A 474 -8.73 -8.10 -14.45
N PHE A 475 -7.78 -7.20 -14.20
CA PHE A 475 -6.69 -7.42 -13.25
C PHE A 475 -7.21 -7.60 -11.82
N LEU A 476 -8.13 -6.75 -11.39
CA LEU A 476 -8.70 -6.85 -10.03
C LEU A 476 -9.50 -8.14 -9.83
N GLU A 477 -10.16 -8.65 -10.88
CA GLU A 477 -10.83 -9.96 -10.85
C GLU A 477 -9.84 -11.12 -10.78
N ASN A 478 -8.69 -11.02 -11.45
CA ASN A 478 -7.68 -12.07 -11.46
C ASN A 478 -6.30 -11.53 -11.82
N HIS A 479 -5.54 -11.11 -10.81
CA HIS A 479 -4.15 -10.65 -11.00
C HIS A 479 -3.19 -11.75 -11.46
N ASN A 480 -3.57 -13.03 -11.32
CA ASN A 480 -2.79 -14.18 -11.80
C ASN A 480 -3.07 -14.55 -13.26
N ASP A 481 -3.95 -13.79 -13.97
CA ASP A 481 -4.16 -14.01 -15.40
C ASP A 481 -2.81 -13.88 -16.14
N PRO A 482 -2.46 -14.84 -17.03
CA PRO A 482 -1.19 -14.80 -17.77
C PRO A 482 -0.94 -13.50 -18.53
N MET A 483 -1.98 -12.71 -18.78
CA MET A 483 -1.88 -11.38 -19.39
C MET A 483 -1.12 -10.40 -18.51
N PHE A 484 -1.26 -10.49 -17.17
CA PHE A 484 -0.68 -9.59 -16.18
C PHE A 484 0.52 -10.18 -15.45
N ASN A 485 1.07 -11.29 -15.97
CA ASN A 485 2.12 -12.01 -15.26
C ASN A 485 3.44 -11.23 -15.27
N ASN A 486 3.88 -10.78 -14.10
CA ASN A 486 5.24 -10.33 -13.87
C ASN A 486 6.09 -11.53 -13.45
N THR A 487 6.73 -12.19 -14.42
CA THR A 487 7.48 -13.43 -14.19
C THR A 487 8.57 -13.25 -13.13
N ASN A 488 9.37 -12.18 -13.20
CA ASN A 488 10.48 -11.97 -12.29
C ASN A 488 10.01 -11.76 -10.84
N PHE A 489 8.94 -10.98 -10.63
CA PHE A 489 8.40 -10.80 -9.28
C PHE A 489 7.82 -12.10 -8.72
N ASN A 490 7.06 -12.83 -9.51
CA ASN A 490 6.48 -14.09 -9.08
C ASN A 490 7.55 -15.16 -8.80
N ASP A 491 8.63 -15.18 -9.57
CA ASP A 491 9.76 -16.08 -9.34
C ASP A 491 10.52 -15.71 -8.07
N PHE A 492 10.73 -14.43 -7.82
CA PHE A 492 11.31 -13.95 -6.55
C PHE A 492 10.45 -14.34 -5.33
N VAL A 493 9.14 -14.11 -5.39
CA VAL A 493 8.21 -14.50 -4.33
C VAL A 493 8.21 -16.02 -4.12
N ARG A 494 8.34 -16.80 -5.19
CA ARG A 494 8.46 -18.26 -5.09
C ARG A 494 9.74 -18.66 -4.35
N TYR A 495 10.90 -18.09 -4.70
CA TYR A 495 12.15 -18.34 -3.96
C TYR A 495 12.03 -17.92 -2.51
N TYR A 496 11.51 -16.72 -2.24
CA TYR A 496 11.27 -16.23 -0.87
C TYR A 496 10.43 -17.23 -0.08
N SER A 497 9.31 -17.68 -0.65
CA SER A 497 8.39 -18.63 -0.02
C SER A 497 9.04 -20.00 0.23
N SER A 498 9.76 -20.55 -0.76
CA SER A 498 10.43 -21.84 -0.65
C SER A 498 11.56 -21.82 0.37
N ILE A 499 12.35 -20.74 0.40
CA ILE A 499 13.45 -20.57 1.37
C ILE A 499 12.89 -20.42 2.79
N LYS A 500 11.80 -19.67 2.95
CA LYS A 500 11.09 -19.54 4.21
C LYS A 500 10.53 -20.88 4.71
N ALA A 501 10.08 -21.74 3.79
CA ALA A 501 9.65 -23.11 4.07
C ALA A 501 10.84 -24.10 4.26
N ASN A 502 12.08 -23.59 4.24
CA ASN A 502 13.32 -24.36 4.40
C ASN A 502 13.59 -25.39 3.28
N ASP A 503 13.20 -25.07 2.04
CA ASP A 503 13.45 -25.91 0.87
C ASP A 503 14.91 -25.79 0.39
N GLU A 504 15.72 -26.83 0.61
CA GLU A 504 17.16 -26.84 0.28
C GLU A 504 17.42 -26.82 -1.25
N GLU A 505 16.54 -27.40 -2.06
CA GLU A 505 16.71 -27.39 -3.52
C GLU A 505 16.59 -25.97 -4.07
N SER A 506 15.59 -25.22 -3.63
CA SER A 506 15.39 -23.81 -4.00
C SER A 506 16.55 -22.93 -3.50
N LYS A 507 17.09 -23.18 -2.31
CA LYS A 507 18.24 -22.45 -1.76
C LYS A 507 19.47 -22.64 -2.64
N LEU A 508 19.81 -23.87 -2.98
CA LEU A 508 20.95 -24.20 -3.83
C LEU A 508 20.77 -23.67 -5.25
N LYS A 509 19.56 -23.71 -5.79
CA LYS A 509 19.27 -23.17 -7.11
C LYS A 509 19.47 -21.66 -7.15
N LEU A 510 18.92 -20.92 -6.17
CA LEU A 510 19.12 -19.49 -6.08
C LEU A 510 20.60 -19.13 -5.90
N PHE A 511 21.33 -19.87 -5.07
CA PHE A 511 22.76 -19.66 -4.89
C PHE A 511 23.52 -19.77 -6.22
N LYS A 512 23.23 -20.80 -7.03
CA LYS A 512 23.82 -20.95 -8.36
C LYS A 512 23.46 -19.82 -9.31
N GLU A 513 22.23 -19.34 -9.30
CA GLU A 513 21.82 -18.19 -10.12
C GLU A 513 22.57 -16.91 -9.73
N ILE A 514 22.78 -16.69 -8.43
CA ILE A 514 23.51 -15.54 -7.91
C ILE A 514 25.01 -15.63 -8.23
N THR A 515 25.63 -16.78 -8.01
CA THR A 515 27.06 -16.97 -8.31
C THR A 515 27.36 -16.84 -9.80
N ASN A 516 26.47 -17.34 -10.65
CA ASN A 516 26.58 -17.13 -12.10
C ASN A 516 26.50 -15.64 -12.47
N ALA A 517 25.61 -14.88 -11.86
CA ALA A 517 25.55 -13.43 -12.10
C ALA A 517 26.80 -12.70 -11.59
N ILE A 518 27.44 -13.17 -10.50
CA ILE A 518 28.70 -12.63 -10.02
C ILE A 518 29.82 -12.83 -11.07
N TYR A 519 29.91 -14.02 -11.66
CA TYR A 519 30.88 -14.28 -12.72
C TYR A 519 30.66 -13.39 -13.95
N LEU A 520 29.43 -13.10 -14.29
CA LEU A 520 29.06 -12.26 -15.42
C LEU A 520 29.06 -10.74 -15.12
N TRP A 521 29.25 -10.33 -13.87
CA TRP A 521 29.06 -8.95 -13.42
C TRP A 521 29.94 -7.92 -14.14
N ASN A 522 31.17 -8.26 -14.40
CA ASN A 522 32.13 -7.42 -15.09
C ASN A 522 32.32 -7.79 -16.57
N GLY A 523 31.49 -8.68 -17.10
CA GLY A 523 31.52 -9.17 -18.47
C GLY A 523 31.72 -10.68 -18.55
N ASN A 524 31.44 -11.26 -19.72
CA ASN A 524 31.56 -12.69 -19.97
C ASN A 524 32.83 -12.98 -20.79
N VAL A 525 33.61 -13.93 -20.33
CA VAL A 525 34.80 -14.43 -21.03
C VAL A 525 34.63 -15.84 -21.62
N GLY A 526 33.40 -16.36 -21.54
CA GLY A 526 33.06 -17.69 -22.09
C GLY A 526 33.45 -18.87 -21.20
N GLU A 527 33.88 -18.62 -19.96
CA GLU A 527 34.19 -19.65 -18.97
C GLU A 527 33.49 -19.41 -17.66
N GLU A 528 33.07 -20.48 -17.04
CA GLU A 528 32.52 -20.50 -15.69
C GLU A 528 33.66 -20.36 -14.67
N GLU A 529 33.36 -19.84 -13.46
CA GLU A 529 34.30 -19.72 -12.33
C GLU A 529 35.36 -18.60 -12.42
N TYR A 530 35.30 -17.71 -13.43
CA TYR A 530 36.21 -16.58 -13.55
C TYR A 530 35.48 -15.24 -13.45
N ILE A 531 36.02 -14.32 -12.66
CA ILE A 531 35.59 -12.93 -12.58
C ILE A 531 36.60 -12.02 -13.27
N ILE A 532 36.12 -11.11 -14.12
CA ILE A 532 36.97 -10.05 -14.68
C ILE A 532 37.23 -8.99 -13.61
N SER A 533 38.50 -8.78 -13.22
CA SER A 533 38.85 -7.78 -12.23
C SER A 533 39.13 -6.39 -12.81
N ASN A 534 39.35 -6.27 -14.12
CA ASN A 534 39.56 -5.01 -14.84
C ASN A 534 38.53 -4.80 -15.96
N PRO A 535 37.31 -4.35 -15.65
CA PRO A 535 36.20 -4.27 -16.62
C PRO A 535 36.37 -3.19 -17.70
N GLY A 536 37.45 -2.39 -17.69
CA GLY A 536 37.69 -1.32 -18.67
C GLY A 536 37.89 -1.79 -20.12
N GLU A 537 38.16 -0.86 -21.04
CA GLU A 537 38.33 -1.12 -22.49
C GLU A 537 39.66 -1.81 -22.88
N SER A 538 40.45 -2.28 -21.91
CA SER A 538 41.71 -2.97 -22.18
C SER A 538 41.50 -4.27 -22.93
N ASN A 539 42.28 -4.51 -23.98
CA ASN A 539 42.30 -5.78 -24.73
C ASN A 539 42.82 -6.92 -23.86
N ILE A 540 43.53 -6.63 -22.76
CA ILE A 540 43.97 -7.65 -21.81
C ILE A 540 43.05 -7.63 -20.61
N LYS A 541 42.34 -8.72 -20.36
CA LYS A 541 41.51 -8.93 -19.18
C LYS A 541 42.27 -9.72 -18.13
N VAL A 542 42.09 -9.30 -16.89
CA VAL A 542 42.61 -10.03 -15.73
C VAL A 542 41.48 -10.87 -15.17
N LEU A 543 41.66 -12.18 -15.24
CA LEU A 543 40.68 -13.15 -14.75
C LEU A 543 41.14 -13.69 -13.41
N ILE A 544 40.23 -13.75 -12.48
CA ILE A 544 40.41 -14.34 -11.15
C ILE A 544 39.52 -15.56 -11.06
N GLU A 545 40.12 -16.71 -10.76
CA GLU A 545 39.40 -17.94 -10.48
C GLU A 545 38.80 -17.85 -9.08
N VAL A 546 37.50 -18.10 -8.96
CA VAL A 546 36.76 -17.96 -7.72
C VAL A 546 35.78 -19.11 -7.58
N GLU A 547 35.91 -19.89 -6.52
CA GLU A 547 34.98 -20.96 -6.16
C GLU A 547 34.16 -20.53 -4.95
N PHE A 548 32.86 -20.67 -5.05
CA PHE A 548 31.92 -20.30 -4.00
C PHE A 548 31.35 -21.54 -3.33
N ASP A 549 31.44 -21.61 -2.01
CA ASP A 549 30.79 -22.62 -1.22
C ASP A 549 29.49 -22.06 -0.59
N TYR A 550 28.39 -22.79 -0.76
CA TYR A 550 27.14 -22.49 -0.10
C TYR A 550 27.20 -22.84 1.38
N VAL A 551 26.77 -21.90 2.26
CA VAL A 551 26.69 -22.14 3.70
C VAL A 551 25.22 -22.29 4.09
N LYS A 552 24.42 -21.23 3.91
CA LYS A 552 22.97 -21.25 4.21
C LYS A 552 22.23 -20.13 3.51
N ALA A 553 20.90 -20.29 3.41
CA ALA A 553 19.99 -19.23 2.99
C ALA A 553 18.78 -19.15 3.91
N TYR A 554 18.34 -17.93 4.19
CA TYR A 554 17.15 -17.66 5.00
C TYR A 554 16.51 -16.34 4.60
N VAL A 555 15.28 -16.11 5.05
CA VAL A 555 14.59 -14.84 4.81
C VAL A 555 14.70 -13.93 6.04
N LEU A 556 14.89 -12.65 5.79
CA LEU A 556 14.89 -11.60 6.80
C LEU A 556 14.11 -10.41 6.26
N ASP A 557 13.03 -10.05 6.93
CA ASP A 557 12.08 -9.06 6.44
C ASP A 557 11.61 -9.41 5.00
N ILE A 558 11.78 -8.48 4.06
CA ILE A 558 11.45 -8.66 2.63
C ILE A 558 12.64 -9.15 1.79
N ASN A 559 13.74 -9.52 2.42
CA ASN A 559 14.98 -9.90 1.74
C ASN A 559 15.28 -11.40 1.92
N ILE A 560 16.00 -11.94 0.97
CA ILE A 560 16.66 -13.25 1.09
C ILE A 560 18.12 -12.98 1.42
N ILE A 561 18.62 -13.65 2.46
CA ILE A 561 20.02 -13.60 2.84
C ILE A 561 20.67 -14.91 2.40
N LEU A 562 21.72 -14.80 1.59
CA LEU A 562 22.60 -15.91 1.25
C LEU A 562 23.93 -15.76 1.98
N GLU A 563 24.32 -16.79 2.69
CA GLU A 563 25.65 -16.89 3.29
C GLU A 563 26.45 -17.92 2.51
N GLY A 564 27.64 -17.55 2.14
CA GLY A 564 28.60 -18.40 1.43
C GLY A 564 29.99 -18.20 2.01
N CYS A 565 30.91 -19.06 1.57
CA CYS A 565 32.32 -19.00 1.92
C CYS A 565 33.15 -18.91 0.64
N LEU A 566 34.18 -18.08 0.67
CA LEU A 566 35.20 -17.94 -0.36
C LEU A 566 36.57 -18.03 0.29
N ASP A 567 37.39 -19.02 -0.06
CA ASP A 567 38.74 -19.18 0.49
C ASP A 567 38.79 -19.11 2.04
N GLN A 568 37.82 -19.68 2.75
CA GLN A 568 37.63 -19.66 4.21
C GLN A 568 37.23 -18.29 4.79
N GLU A 569 36.83 -17.33 3.96
CA GLU A 569 36.23 -16.08 4.40
C GLU A 569 34.73 -16.11 4.15
N ASP A 570 33.92 -15.92 5.19
CA ASP A 570 32.49 -15.89 5.09
C ASP A 570 32.01 -14.57 4.46
N PHE A 571 31.02 -14.67 3.61
CA PHE A 571 30.34 -13.51 3.03
C PHE A 571 28.82 -13.65 3.08
N ASN A 572 28.14 -12.50 3.13
CA ASN A 572 26.69 -12.42 3.12
C ASN A 572 26.21 -11.58 1.93
N ILE A 573 25.26 -12.10 1.20
CA ILE A 573 24.59 -11.39 0.11
C ILE A 573 23.15 -11.12 0.52
N ILE A 574 22.76 -9.85 0.48
CA ILE A 574 21.38 -9.41 0.67
C ILE A 574 20.72 -9.34 -0.71
N ILE A 575 19.73 -10.17 -0.94
CA ILE A 575 18.98 -10.24 -2.19
C ILE A 575 17.59 -9.70 -1.94
N ASP A 576 17.38 -8.49 -2.38
CA ASP A 576 16.06 -7.89 -2.53
C ASP A 576 15.53 -8.13 -3.96
N PHE A 577 14.29 -7.71 -4.21
CA PHE A 577 13.69 -7.90 -5.54
C PHE A 577 14.50 -7.22 -6.67
N HIS A 578 15.04 -6.03 -6.46
CA HIS A 578 15.83 -5.33 -7.48
C HIS A 578 17.11 -6.07 -7.82
N THR A 579 17.81 -6.57 -6.78
CA THR A 579 19.01 -7.40 -6.97
C THR A 579 18.66 -8.68 -7.72
N TYR A 580 17.56 -9.35 -7.37
CA TYR A 580 17.10 -10.55 -8.07
C TYR A 580 16.72 -10.28 -9.53
N ASP A 581 15.99 -9.21 -9.80
CA ASP A 581 15.62 -8.81 -11.17
C ASP A 581 16.85 -8.53 -12.03
N LEU A 582 17.86 -7.87 -11.45
CA LEU A 582 19.12 -7.60 -12.11
C LEU A 582 19.91 -8.89 -12.38
N VAL A 583 20.00 -9.78 -11.40
CA VAL A 583 20.61 -11.11 -11.54
C VAL A 583 19.95 -11.91 -12.67
N THR A 584 18.63 -11.95 -12.71
CA THR A 584 17.87 -12.63 -13.74
C THR A 584 18.17 -12.04 -15.13
N LYS A 585 18.24 -10.72 -15.24
CA LYS A 585 18.61 -10.04 -16.51
C LYS A 585 20.01 -10.41 -16.97
N ILE A 586 20.99 -10.39 -16.06
CA ILE A 586 22.39 -10.74 -16.35
C ILE A 586 22.49 -12.18 -16.84
N ASN A 587 21.85 -13.11 -16.14
CA ASN A 587 21.83 -14.52 -16.52
C ASN A 587 21.17 -14.77 -17.88
N ASN A 588 20.27 -13.86 -18.31
CA ASN A 588 19.65 -13.85 -19.63
C ASN A 588 20.45 -13.05 -20.68
N GLY A 589 21.69 -12.66 -20.41
CA GLY A 589 22.60 -12.00 -21.36
C GLY A 589 22.51 -10.47 -21.38
N TYR A 590 21.89 -9.86 -20.39
CA TYR A 590 21.88 -8.40 -20.27
C TYR A 590 23.28 -7.87 -19.89
N ILE A 591 23.77 -6.90 -20.65
CA ILE A 591 25.06 -6.25 -20.38
C ILE A 591 24.81 -5.07 -19.45
N LEU A 592 25.44 -5.12 -18.28
CA LEU A 592 25.30 -4.10 -17.23
C LEU A 592 25.79 -2.73 -17.67
N LYS A 593 25.01 -1.71 -17.35
CA LYS A 593 25.39 -0.31 -17.46
C LYS A 593 25.80 0.24 -16.09
N ASN A 594 26.60 1.30 -16.08
CA ASN A 594 26.99 1.96 -14.83
C ASN A 594 25.79 2.46 -13.99
N ALA A 595 24.67 2.75 -14.62
CA ALA A 595 23.43 3.13 -13.91
C ALA A 595 22.83 1.96 -13.13
N ASP A 596 22.86 0.75 -13.70
CA ASP A 596 22.33 -0.47 -13.07
C ASP A 596 23.16 -0.84 -11.83
N LYS A 597 24.48 -0.72 -11.92
CA LYS A 597 25.41 -0.96 -10.80
C LYS A 597 25.15 -0.02 -9.61
N ARG A 598 24.81 1.25 -9.88
CA ARG A 598 24.42 2.21 -8.82
C ARG A 598 23.15 1.80 -8.09
N GLY A 599 22.21 1.15 -8.78
CA GLY A 599 20.98 0.62 -8.17
C GLY A 599 21.20 -0.59 -7.26
N ALA A 600 22.30 -1.32 -7.45
CA ALA A 600 22.67 -2.52 -6.70
C ALA A 600 23.98 -2.33 -5.91
N THR A 601 24.14 -1.20 -5.25
CA THR A 601 25.40 -0.80 -4.58
C THR A 601 25.93 -1.85 -3.60
N SER A 602 25.05 -2.47 -2.81
CA SER A 602 25.45 -3.51 -1.85
C SER A 602 26.02 -4.75 -2.56
N PHE A 603 25.44 -5.11 -3.69
CA PHE A 603 25.93 -6.24 -4.49
C PHE A 603 27.25 -5.89 -5.19
N GLU A 604 27.38 -4.68 -5.76
CA GLU A 604 28.63 -4.18 -6.35
C GLU A 604 29.78 -4.17 -5.32
N MET A 605 29.53 -3.61 -4.14
CA MET A 605 30.54 -3.59 -3.05
C MET A 605 30.95 -5.00 -2.63
N MET A 606 30.02 -5.96 -2.64
CA MET A 606 30.35 -7.34 -2.33
C MET A 606 31.22 -7.96 -3.43
N VAL A 607 30.89 -7.77 -4.72
CA VAL A 607 31.70 -8.25 -5.85
C VAL A 607 33.10 -7.63 -5.82
N GLU A 608 33.23 -6.32 -5.55
CA GLU A 608 34.52 -5.65 -5.40
C GLU A 608 35.33 -6.23 -4.24
N LYS A 609 34.70 -6.50 -3.10
CA LYS A 609 35.34 -7.14 -1.95
C LYS A 609 35.86 -8.54 -2.30
N LEU A 610 35.09 -9.34 -3.01
CA LEU A 610 35.49 -10.66 -3.47
C LEU A 610 36.70 -10.58 -4.41
N ILE A 611 36.66 -9.68 -5.40
CA ILE A 611 37.77 -9.44 -6.31
C ILE A 611 39.05 -9.04 -5.54
N THR A 612 38.95 -8.11 -4.62
CA THR A 612 40.07 -7.59 -3.84
C THR A 612 40.66 -8.67 -2.92
N GLY A 613 39.81 -9.43 -2.25
CA GLY A 613 40.22 -10.53 -1.37
C GLY A 613 40.93 -11.67 -2.13
N SER A 614 40.45 -11.99 -3.32
CA SER A 614 41.01 -13.09 -4.12
C SER A 614 42.32 -12.75 -4.83
N HIS A 615 42.59 -11.48 -5.13
CA HIS A 615 43.83 -11.06 -5.80
C HIS A 615 45.13 -11.51 -5.10
N SER A 616 45.10 -11.70 -3.81
CA SER A 616 46.31 -12.08 -3.02
C SER A 616 46.53 -13.59 -2.94
N LYS A 617 45.51 -14.41 -3.22
CA LYS A 617 45.47 -15.85 -2.90
C LYS A 617 45.38 -16.76 -4.13
N THR A 618 44.84 -16.28 -5.24
CA THR A 618 44.51 -17.11 -6.42
C THR A 618 45.44 -16.89 -7.60
N LYS A 619 45.42 -17.82 -8.55
CA LYS A 619 46.09 -17.65 -9.83
C LYS A 619 45.40 -16.57 -10.65
N ASN A 620 46.12 -15.54 -11.02
CA ASN A 620 45.64 -14.53 -11.96
C ASN A 620 45.91 -15.00 -13.39
N ILE A 621 44.88 -15.03 -14.25
CA ILE A 621 45.01 -15.35 -15.67
C ILE A 621 44.86 -14.06 -16.46
N LEU A 622 45.77 -13.77 -17.34
CA LEU A 622 45.66 -12.70 -18.33
C LEU A 622 45.10 -13.29 -19.63
N LEU A 623 43.98 -12.77 -20.10
CA LEU A 623 43.35 -13.09 -21.35
C LEU A 623 43.53 -11.93 -22.32
N ASP A 624 44.21 -12.19 -23.42
CA ASP A 624 44.24 -11.30 -24.58
C ASP A 624 43.02 -11.59 -25.47
N ILE A 625 42.10 -10.63 -25.53
CA ILE A 625 40.82 -10.77 -26.26
C ILE A 625 41.06 -10.86 -27.78
N GLU A 626 42.07 -10.18 -28.32
CA GLU A 626 42.32 -10.16 -29.76
C GLU A 626 42.90 -11.50 -30.26
N THR A 627 43.82 -12.07 -29.51
CA THR A 627 44.54 -13.28 -29.88
C THR A 627 43.91 -14.54 -29.23
N ASN A 628 42.99 -14.36 -28.30
CA ASN A 628 42.43 -15.39 -27.42
C ASN A 628 43.48 -16.22 -26.68
N LYS A 629 44.69 -15.66 -26.48
CA LYS A 629 45.76 -16.28 -25.73
C LYS A 629 45.64 -16.03 -24.26
N ARG A 630 46.04 -17.03 -23.46
CA ARG A 630 45.98 -16.98 -22.01
C ARG A 630 47.37 -17.11 -21.42
N TYR A 631 47.60 -16.36 -20.36
CA TYR A 631 48.86 -16.35 -19.65
C TYR A 631 48.60 -16.45 -18.15
N GLU A 632 49.19 -17.44 -17.47
CA GLU A 632 49.15 -17.54 -16.04
C GLU A 632 50.21 -16.58 -15.47
N LEU A 633 49.76 -15.66 -14.58
CA LEU A 633 50.61 -14.71 -13.86
C LEU A 633 50.94 -15.28 -12.49
N ARG A 634 52.21 -15.64 -12.28
CA ARG A 634 52.70 -16.10 -10.96
C ARG A 634 53.71 -15.13 -10.37
N LYS A 635 53.54 -14.76 -9.10
CA LYS A 635 54.48 -13.98 -8.32
C LYS A 635 55.34 -14.95 -7.49
N ARG A 636 56.66 -15.01 -7.75
CA ARG A 636 57.63 -15.72 -6.88
C ARG A 636 58.77 -14.77 -6.51
N ASN A 637 59.05 -14.64 -5.23
CA ASN A 637 60.13 -13.80 -4.69
C ASN A 637 60.12 -12.36 -5.21
N GLY A 638 58.91 -11.75 -5.35
CA GLY A 638 58.75 -10.40 -5.86
C GLY A 638 58.82 -10.26 -7.39
N ILE A 639 59.12 -11.32 -8.12
CA ILE A 639 59.18 -11.33 -9.59
C ILE A 639 57.94 -11.95 -10.15
N TYR A 640 57.29 -11.29 -11.14
CA TYR A 640 56.17 -11.81 -11.88
C TYR A 640 56.67 -12.64 -13.07
N LYS A 641 56.18 -13.85 -13.20
CA LYS A 641 56.42 -14.76 -14.35
C LYS A 641 55.13 -15.00 -15.10
N LEU A 642 55.18 -14.83 -16.39
CA LEU A 642 54.08 -15.17 -17.32
C LEU A 642 54.37 -16.54 -17.96
N LYS A 643 53.39 -17.40 -17.94
CA LYS A 643 53.44 -18.70 -18.63
C LYS A 643 52.20 -18.79 -19.51
N GLU A 644 52.40 -18.95 -20.82
CA GLU A 644 51.29 -19.24 -21.75
C GLU A 644 50.65 -20.58 -21.38
N ILE A 645 49.30 -20.56 -21.24
CA ILE A 645 48.48 -21.74 -20.97
C ILE A 645 47.58 -21.96 -22.18
N ARG A 646 47.38 -23.22 -22.52
CA ARG A 646 46.50 -23.60 -23.65
C ARG A 646 45.07 -23.63 -23.25
#